data_6f45d02ce9e3ed2d895b4438b9b21d4f
#
_entry.id   6f45d02ce9e3ed2d895b4438b9b21d4f
#
_cell.length_a   1.000
_cell.length_b   1.000
_cell.length_c   1.000
_cell.angle_alpha   90.00
_cell.angle_beta   90.00
_cell.angle_gamma   90.00
#
_symmetry.space_group_name_H-M   'P 1'
#
loop_
_entity.id
_entity.type
_entity.pdbx_description
1 polymer ?
#
loop_
_entity_poly.entity_id
_entity_poly.type
_entity_poly.pdbx_seq_one_letter_code
_entity_poly.pdbx_strand_id
1 'polypeptide(L)'
;MNIGAHRTMGFTALAAAISLAGCGGNNSSNNSVTPPEVRTDSILVMLNGSTNKGLINRLDSDLNVDASFSSGGNEGMAQDLLGNLYVADDTSTPSTFQTIHRVIQRDDGDLTDPALDRDIDAPGSATLKGIAVAHQAGLLFAANVGGNTIEVYGTAAGDTAAPPLASTALPDNCWDLVYNETLDTLFLAMTNGTVLVVDDYVAGGFDATAARTITPGDGSSISNIHGIAYRAATDTLVVTDVGDAAVADDGKIYVISNASSASGMVTPDRTIAGPATMLGNPVDLILDGDKAYIAEKSNDAILVYNNIFSGASGDVAPSKTVAAVKPESLVQIKTPSLGDDVSDIDDSSVTINGVLVSSNAPLAGDPDVVILDTDLTTVQRDFTVGESLESVSVNQLGDVYLTADDGANTDGRIVVVNRLGTERDGDMFSLSRDRIVSGAATTLVSPKGFDVADEAGLLLVTDNADPAVKVFGAQSGGNAPPLFSTTLTVAPWDLAYDPDQDRLYVALTDGTVAVFDDYVANEGADDADRIITPAIGGSAITAPTNLHGIVYVADSNALIVSDVGSGANPTDGKLYVIENADRAEGNTNVSVNIDNGDGTTVGNTQLGNPVDIAFDGSSLYVAEKSQDQVLRFDNILSSPGGDVTPDASYAQTKPESVVLLPDYLAPSEEDGLVTGGTAP
;
A
#
# COMPACT_ATOMS: atom_id res chain seq x y z
N MET A 1 -9.70 -30.08 31.60
CA MET A 1 -8.51 -29.47 31.03
C MET A 1 -8.58 -29.71 29.53
N ASN A 2 -9.17 -28.79 28.84
CA ASN A 2 -9.21 -28.76 27.37
C ASN A 2 -8.33 -27.60 26.96
N ILE A 3 -7.23 -27.87 26.33
CA ILE A 3 -6.33 -26.90 25.72
C ILE A 3 -6.74 -26.79 24.26
N GLY A 4 -6.86 -25.59 23.83
CA GLY A 4 -7.52 -25.08 22.68
C GLY A 4 -7.13 -25.68 21.33
N ALA A 5 -8.12 -25.69 20.49
CA ALA A 5 -7.95 -25.84 19.06
C ALA A 5 -7.23 -24.59 18.52
N HIS A 6 -6.01 -24.74 18.03
CA HIS A 6 -5.37 -23.75 17.20
C HIS A 6 -6.19 -23.62 15.91
N ARG A 7 -6.65 -22.43 15.65
CA ARG A 7 -7.32 -22.06 14.40
C ARG A 7 -6.28 -22.06 13.27
N THR A 8 -6.29 -23.08 12.45
CA THR A 8 -5.72 -23.04 11.11
C THR A 8 -6.68 -22.22 10.26
N MET A 9 -6.43 -20.96 10.05
CA MET A 9 -7.22 -20.11 9.18
C MET A 9 -6.35 -19.46 8.11
N GLY A 10 -6.74 -19.70 6.90
CA GLY A 10 -6.66 -18.72 5.84
C GLY A 10 -5.40 -18.67 4.97
N PHE A 11 -4.28 -19.24 5.37
CA PHE A 11 -3.04 -19.17 4.58
C PHE A 11 -2.96 -20.14 3.39
N THR A 12 -3.81 -21.15 3.33
CA THR A 12 -3.90 -22.04 2.14
C THR A 12 -4.33 -21.33 0.85
N ALA A 13 -4.94 -20.16 0.95
CA ALA A 13 -5.32 -19.38 -0.23
C ALA A 13 -4.14 -18.54 -0.77
N LEU A 14 -3.27 -18.04 0.10
CA LEU A 14 -2.06 -17.30 -0.29
C LEU A 14 -1.08 -18.23 -1.04
N ALA A 15 -0.84 -19.45 -0.50
CA ALA A 15 -0.02 -20.47 -1.16
C ALA A 15 -0.62 -20.95 -2.49
N ALA A 16 -1.95 -20.91 -2.66
CA ALA A 16 -2.60 -21.32 -3.91
C ALA A 16 -2.49 -20.25 -5.01
N ALA A 17 -2.37 -18.97 -4.68
CA ALA A 17 -2.14 -17.90 -5.65
C ALA A 17 -0.72 -17.95 -6.23
N ILE A 18 0.27 -18.21 -5.39
CA ILE A 18 1.69 -18.35 -5.79
C ILE A 18 1.92 -19.65 -6.60
N SER A 19 1.19 -20.74 -6.31
CA SER A 19 1.36 -22.04 -7.01
C SER A 19 0.71 -22.12 -8.40
N LEU A 20 -0.08 -21.14 -8.83
CA LEU A 20 -0.74 -21.14 -10.15
C LEU A 20 0.08 -20.43 -11.24
N ALA A 21 1.14 -19.71 -10.90
CA ALA A 21 2.06 -19.10 -11.87
C ALA A 21 3.16 -20.06 -12.37
N GLY A 22 3.40 -21.18 -11.68
CA GLY A 22 4.52 -22.10 -11.90
C GLY A 22 4.22 -23.36 -12.70
N CYS A 23 3.60 -23.31 -13.89
CA CYS A 23 3.56 -24.46 -14.80
C CYS A 23 3.44 -24.06 -16.26
N GLY A 24 4.58 -23.88 -16.94
CA GLY A 24 4.63 -23.75 -18.39
C GLY A 24 6.04 -23.79 -18.95
N GLY A 25 6.49 -24.96 -19.36
CA GLY A 25 7.82 -25.23 -19.90
C GLY A 25 8.19 -24.45 -21.16
N ASN A 26 9.50 -24.20 -21.27
CA ASN A 26 10.32 -23.88 -22.43
C ASN A 26 9.62 -23.50 -23.74
N ASN A 27 9.71 -22.23 -24.12
CA ASN A 27 10.21 -21.84 -25.45
C ASN A 27 10.52 -20.34 -25.49
N SER A 28 11.74 -20.01 -25.88
CA SER A 28 12.22 -18.68 -26.18
C SER A 28 11.30 -17.92 -27.14
N SER A 29 10.73 -16.80 -26.75
CA SER A 29 10.49 -15.61 -27.56
C SER A 29 9.51 -14.64 -26.86
N ASN A 30 9.95 -13.41 -26.64
CA ASN A 30 9.13 -12.25 -26.28
C ASN A 30 8.11 -12.48 -25.14
N ASN A 31 8.54 -12.46 -23.92
CA ASN A 31 7.65 -12.22 -22.80
C ASN A 31 7.32 -10.73 -22.72
N SER A 32 6.26 -10.32 -23.41
CA SER A 32 5.48 -9.21 -22.90
C SER A 32 4.75 -9.79 -21.67
N VAL A 33 5.18 -9.45 -20.48
CA VAL A 33 4.41 -9.69 -19.27
C VAL A 33 3.13 -8.90 -19.45
N THR A 34 2.04 -9.61 -19.73
CA THR A 34 0.71 -8.98 -19.76
C THR A 34 0.40 -8.67 -18.30
N PRO A 35 0.17 -7.41 -17.92
CA PRO A 35 -0.27 -7.07 -16.57
C PRO A 35 -1.44 -7.99 -16.17
N PRO A 36 -1.56 -8.44 -14.92
CA PRO A 36 -2.66 -9.29 -14.51
C PRO A 36 -3.97 -8.57 -14.88
N GLU A 37 -4.82 -9.28 -15.63
CA GLU A 37 -6.09 -8.75 -16.13
C GLU A 37 -6.93 -8.32 -14.92
N VAL A 38 -7.30 -7.04 -14.87
CA VAL A 38 -8.15 -6.49 -13.80
C VAL A 38 -9.46 -7.25 -13.81
N ARG A 39 -9.65 -8.17 -12.88
CA ARG A 39 -10.91 -8.90 -12.72
C ARG A 39 -11.87 -8.05 -11.90
N THR A 40 -12.76 -7.36 -12.59
CA THR A 40 -13.85 -6.57 -12.01
C THR A 40 -15.09 -7.44 -11.73
N ASP A 41 -14.88 -8.68 -11.31
CA ASP A 41 -15.93 -9.71 -11.31
C ASP A 41 -16.71 -9.78 -10.00
N SER A 42 -16.28 -9.06 -8.95
CA SER A 42 -16.88 -9.17 -7.63
C SER A 42 -17.28 -7.81 -7.06
N ILE A 43 -18.37 -7.80 -6.31
CA ILE A 43 -18.89 -6.63 -5.61
C ILE A 43 -18.97 -6.96 -4.13
N LEU A 44 -18.42 -6.09 -3.28
CA LEU A 44 -18.67 -6.12 -1.84
C LEU A 44 -19.91 -5.31 -1.51
N VAL A 45 -20.72 -5.85 -0.62
CA VAL A 45 -21.95 -5.24 -0.15
C VAL A 45 -21.91 -5.15 1.37
N MET A 46 -21.85 -3.96 1.92
CA MET A 46 -22.04 -3.72 3.35
C MET A 46 -23.51 -3.86 3.71
N LEU A 47 -23.81 -4.63 4.74
CA LEU A 47 -25.13 -4.78 5.30
C LEU A 47 -25.23 -4.08 6.66
N ASN A 48 -26.25 -3.25 6.83
CA ASN A 48 -26.46 -2.44 8.04
C ASN A 48 -27.87 -2.62 8.63
N GLY A 49 -28.30 -3.86 8.77
CA GLY A 49 -29.55 -4.21 9.45
C GLY A 49 -29.32 -4.54 10.92
N SER A 50 -30.42 -4.62 11.69
CA SER A 50 -30.34 -4.91 13.13
C SER A 50 -29.76 -6.29 13.49
N THR A 51 -29.72 -7.21 12.55
CA THR A 51 -29.21 -8.60 12.74
C THR A 51 -27.96 -8.92 11.94
N ASN A 52 -27.53 -8.03 11.05
CA ASN A 52 -26.42 -8.24 10.14
C ASN A 52 -25.56 -6.96 10.00
N LYS A 53 -25.56 -6.09 10.99
CA LYS A 53 -24.75 -4.88 11.02
C LYS A 53 -23.26 -5.23 10.94
N GLY A 54 -22.54 -4.60 10.00
CA GLY A 54 -21.12 -4.85 9.77
C GLY A 54 -20.82 -6.16 9.03
N LEU A 55 -21.83 -6.84 8.44
CA LEU A 55 -21.61 -7.98 7.58
C LEU A 55 -21.33 -7.50 6.15
N ILE A 56 -20.23 -7.92 5.57
CA ILE A 56 -19.88 -7.68 4.18
C ILE A 56 -20.09 -8.97 3.41
N ASN A 57 -20.93 -8.94 2.39
CA ASN A 57 -21.07 -10.03 1.43
C ASN A 57 -20.26 -9.74 0.18
N ARG A 58 -19.45 -10.70 -0.28
CA ARG A 58 -18.85 -10.68 -1.60
C ARG A 58 -19.79 -11.38 -2.57
N LEU A 59 -20.07 -10.71 -3.69
CA LEU A 59 -20.89 -11.24 -4.77
C LEU A 59 -20.00 -11.59 -5.97
N ASP A 60 -20.23 -12.75 -6.55
CA ASP A 60 -19.60 -13.18 -7.81
C ASP A 60 -20.16 -12.40 -9.02
N SER A 61 -19.65 -12.68 -10.22
CA SER A 61 -20.10 -12.05 -11.48
C SER A 61 -21.59 -12.30 -11.80
N ASP A 62 -22.16 -13.37 -11.25
CA ASP A 62 -23.59 -13.69 -11.34
C ASP A 62 -24.41 -13.05 -10.20
N LEU A 63 -23.76 -12.29 -9.32
CA LEU A 63 -24.33 -11.65 -8.14
C LEU A 63 -24.86 -12.63 -7.09
N ASN A 64 -24.28 -13.82 -6.99
CA ASN A 64 -24.52 -14.70 -5.86
C ASN A 64 -23.50 -14.43 -4.76
N VAL A 65 -23.91 -14.60 -3.52
CA VAL A 65 -22.96 -14.51 -2.39
C VAL A 65 -22.01 -15.71 -2.45
N ASP A 66 -20.71 -15.44 -2.61
CA ASP A 66 -19.66 -16.46 -2.61
C ASP A 66 -18.81 -16.44 -1.34
N ALA A 67 -18.80 -15.30 -0.60
CA ALA A 67 -18.16 -15.16 0.71
C ALA A 67 -18.91 -14.17 1.59
N SER A 68 -18.74 -14.28 2.90
CA SER A 68 -19.31 -13.36 3.88
C SER A 68 -18.31 -13.10 5.01
N PHE A 69 -18.14 -11.82 5.35
CA PHE A 69 -17.16 -11.36 6.32
C PHE A 69 -17.84 -10.52 7.40
N SER A 70 -17.37 -10.62 8.64
CA SER A 70 -17.72 -9.69 9.70
C SER A 70 -16.64 -8.61 9.79
N SER A 71 -17.02 -7.34 9.66
CA SER A 71 -16.12 -6.19 9.82
C SER A 71 -16.41 -5.42 11.10
N GLY A 72 -15.45 -4.57 11.51
CA GLY A 72 -15.65 -3.61 12.61
C GLY A 72 -16.51 -2.41 12.21
N GLY A 73 -16.53 -2.04 10.91
CA GLY A 73 -17.31 -0.93 10.38
C GLY A 73 -18.68 -1.35 9.86
N ASN A 74 -19.52 -0.37 9.53
CA ASN A 74 -20.90 -0.64 9.11
C ASN A 74 -21.48 0.37 8.10
N GLU A 75 -20.68 1.30 7.62
CA GLU A 75 -21.11 2.40 6.74
C GLU A 75 -20.38 2.36 5.40
N GLY A 76 -19.90 3.48 4.88
CA GLY A 76 -19.24 3.57 3.59
C GLY A 76 -17.99 2.71 3.46
N MET A 77 -17.74 2.22 2.27
CA MET A 77 -16.56 1.44 1.91
C MET A 77 -15.81 2.09 0.75
N ALA A 78 -14.47 2.00 0.77
CA ALA A 78 -13.62 2.35 -0.37
C ALA A 78 -12.42 1.42 -0.42
N GLN A 79 -11.86 1.17 -1.62
CA GLN A 79 -10.71 0.30 -1.83
C GLN A 79 -9.55 1.12 -2.40
N ASP A 80 -8.32 0.82 -1.97
CA ASP A 80 -7.12 1.37 -2.59
C ASP A 80 -6.60 0.48 -3.75
N LEU A 81 -5.54 0.95 -4.41
CA LEU A 81 -4.93 0.24 -5.54
C LEU A 81 -4.22 -1.05 -5.14
N LEU A 82 -3.86 -1.21 -3.87
CA LEU A 82 -3.28 -2.44 -3.35
C LEU A 82 -4.33 -3.48 -2.96
N GLY A 83 -5.62 -3.16 -3.07
CA GLY A 83 -6.72 -4.05 -2.70
C GLY A 83 -7.07 -4.03 -1.22
N ASN A 84 -6.58 -3.06 -0.46
CA ASN A 84 -7.02 -2.86 0.92
C ASN A 84 -8.37 -2.16 0.94
N LEU A 85 -9.24 -2.56 1.88
CA LEU A 85 -10.57 -1.99 2.04
C LEU A 85 -10.61 -1.09 3.28
N TYR A 86 -11.12 0.11 3.11
CA TYR A 86 -11.44 1.04 4.19
C TYR A 86 -12.94 1.00 4.46
N VAL A 87 -13.33 0.90 5.72
CA VAL A 87 -14.73 0.80 6.14
C VAL A 87 -15.01 1.80 7.25
N ALA A 88 -15.95 2.70 7.02
CA ALA A 88 -16.37 3.66 8.04
C ALA A 88 -17.22 2.98 9.14
N ASP A 89 -17.01 3.37 10.40
CA ASP A 89 -17.80 2.94 11.56
C ASP A 89 -18.46 4.13 12.25
N ASP A 90 -19.77 4.10 12.40
CA ASP A 90 -20.55 5.09 13.15
C ASP A 90 -20.99 4.58 14.55
N THR A 91 -20.57 3.39 14.94
CA THR A 91 -20.98 2.75 16.21
C THR A 91 -20.00 2.93 17.34
N SER A 92 -18.73 3.10 17.03
CA SER A 92 -17.67 3.39 17.99
C SER A 92 -17.75 4.86 18.45
N THR A 93 -17.14 5.14 19.59
CA THR A 93 -17.02 6.53 20.10
C THR A 93 -15.62 6.71 20.66
N PRO A 94 -14.73 7.43 19.97
CA PRO A 94 -14.93 8.09 18.65
C PRO A 94 -15.19 7.09 17.51
N SER A 95 -15.69 7.59 16.38
CA SER A 95 -15.80 6.80 15.15
C SER A 95 -14.42 6.42 14.63
N THR A 96 -14.35 5.30 13.91
CA THR A 96 -13.10 4.79 13.34
C THR A 96 -13.27 4.46 11.86
N PHE A 97 -12.14 4.26 11.17
CA PHE A 97 -12.10 3.58 9.89
C PHE A 97 -11.37 2.26 10.11
N GLN A 98 -12.02 1.16 9.81
CA GLN A 98 -11.32 -0.11 9.74
C GLN A 98 -10.58 -0.21 8.41
N THR A 99 -9.29 -0.55 8.44
CA THR A 99 -8.49 -0.88 7.26
C THR A 99 -8.30 -2.38 7.21
N ILE A 100 -8.81 -3.00 6.16
CA ILE A 100 -8.77 -4.44 5.94
C ILE A 100 -7.71 -4.73 4.89
N HIS A 101 -6.71 -5.49 5.25
CA HIS A 101 -5.62 -5.91 4.38
C HIS A 101 -6.13 -6.81 3.25
N ARG A 102 -5.84 -6.44 2.01
CA ARG A 102 -6.04 -7.28 0.80
C ARG A 102 -7.35 -8.08 0.83
N VAL A 103 -8.49 -7.39 0.94
CA VAL A 103 -9.82 -8.02 1.13
C VAL A 103 -10.13 -9.12 0.08
N ILE A 104 -9.58 -8.99 -1.14
CA ILE A 104 -9.76 -9.98 -2.21
C ILE A 104 -9.08 -11.34 -1.91
N GLN A 105 -8.07 -11.35 -1.04
CA GLN A 105 -7.33 -12.54 -0.63
C GLN A 105 -7.93 -13.21 0.62
N ARG A 106 -9.01 -12.63 1.18
CA ARG A 106 -9.65 -13.16 2.39
C ARG A 106 -10.73 -14.16 2.03
N ASP A 107 -10.80 -15.22 2.83
CA ASP A 107 -11.90 -16.19 2.84
C ASP A 107 -13.04 -15.71 3.75
N ASP A 108 -14.09 -16.53 3.89
CA ASP A 108 -15.16 -16.27 4.86
C ASP A 108 -14.61 -16.12 6.29
N GLY A 109 -15.17 -15.19 7.06
CA GLY A 109 -14.87 -15.08 8.48
C GLY A 109 -14.80 -13.67 9.03
N ASP A 110 -13.86 -13.44 9.94
CA ASP A 110 -13.66 -12.19 10.66
C ASP A 110 -12.57 -11.35 10.00
N LEU A 111 -12.89 -10.11 9.64
CA LEU A 111 -11.96 -9.14 9.06
C LEU A 111 -11.38 -8.19 10.12
N THR A 112 -11.15 -8.67 11.33
CA THR A 112 -10.60 -7.89 12.44
C THR A 112 -9.33 -8.53 13.01
N ASP A 113 -8.49 -9.12 12.15
CA ASP A 113 -7.22 -9.72 12.55
C ASP A 113 -6.16 -8.64 12.80
N PRO A 114 -5.73 -8.40 14.05
CA PRO A 114 -4.77 -7.33 14.34
C PRO A 114 -3.36 -7.58 13.76
N ALA A 115 -3.06 -8.79 13.31
CA ALA A 115 -1.81 -9.09 12.61
C ALA A 115 -1.83 -8.61 11.14
N LEU A 116 -3.01 -8.40 10.57
CA LEU A 116 -3.22 -7.98 9.19
C LEU A 116 -3.91 -6.63 9.10
N ASP A 117 -4.91 -6.40 9.93
CA ASP A 117 -5.84 -5.28 9.84
C ASP A 117 -5.54 -4.24 10.94
N ARG A 118 -6.01 -3.01 10.75
CA ARG A 118 -5.94 -1.95 11.77
C ARG A 118 -7.14 -1.04 11.71
N ASP A 119 -7.29 -0.24 12.75
CA ASP A 119 -8.22 0.88 12.78
C ASP A 119 -7.45 2.20 12.58
N ILE A 120 -8.08 3.17 11.94
CA ILE A 120 -7.68 4.57 11.96
C ILE A 120 -8.63 5.29 12.92
N ASP A 121 -8.11 5.72 14.07
CA ASP A 121 -8.90 6.46 15.03
C ASP A 121 -9.24 7.85 14.49
N ALA A 122 -10.53 8.22 14.53
CA ALA A 122 -11.03 9.51 14.07
C ALA A 122 -11.58 10.34 15.25
N PRO A 123 -10.69 10.90 16.12
CA PRO A 123 -11.12 11.61 17.32
C PRO A 123 -11.92 12.86 16.96
N GLY A 124 -13.07 13.02 17.59
CA GLY A 124 -14.01 14.13 17.33
C GLY A 124 -14.99 13.88 16.21
N SER A 125 -14.84 12.85 15.41
CA SER A 125 -15.87 12.41 14.45
C SER A 125 -17.01 11.70 15.19
N ALA A 126 -18.22 12.07 14.86
CA ALA A 126 -19.40 11.58 15.59
C ALA A 126 -20.20 10.55 14.76
N THR A 127 -20.18 10.63 13.43
CA THR A 127 -20.99 9.78 12.56
C THR A 127 -20.37 9.80 11.17
N LEU A 128 -19.47 8.86 10.91
CA LEU A 128 -18.85 8.70 9.59
C LEU A 128 -19.81 7.95 8.66
N LYS A 129 -19.87 8.37 7.40
CA LYS A 129 -20.72 7.78 6.36
C LYS A 129 -19.88 7.42 5.12
N GLY A 130 -20.11 8.08 4.00
CA GLY A 130 -19.36 7.84 2.78
C GLY A 130 -17.86 8.14 2.92
N ILE A 131 -17.04 7.40 2.20
CA ILE A 131 -15.58 7.57 2.15
C ILE A 131 -15.07 7.46 0.72
N ALA A 132 -13.98 8.17 0.42
CA ALA A 132 -13.25 8.05 -0.85
C ALA A 132 -11.74 8.09 -0.60
N VAL A 133 -10.97 7.47 -1.50
CA VAL A 133 -9.51 7.41 -1.46
C VAL A 133 -8.94 8.25 -2.59
N ALA A 134 -8.02 9.16 -2.27
CA ALA A 134 -7.14 9.81 -3.23
C ALA A 134 -5.83 8.99 -3.29
N HIS A 135 -5.67 8.23 -4.35
CA HIS A 135 -4.62 7.19 -4.43
C HIS A 135 -3.22 7.76 -4.52
N GLN A 136 -2.99 8.76 -5.38
CA GLN A 136 -1.67 9.40 -5.53
C GLN A 136 -1.27 10.15 -4.25
N ALA A 137 -2.20 10.95 -3.71
CA ALA A 137 -1.95 11.71 -2.49
C ALA A 137 -1.93 10.85 -1.21
N GLY A 138 -2.38 9.59 -1.29
CA GLY A 138 -2.50 8.71 -0.14
C GLY A 138 -3.44 9.24 0.94
N LEU A 139 -4.57 9.81 0.54
CA LEU A 139 -5.53 10.43 1.44
C LEU A 139 -6.85 9.68 1.47
N LEU A 140 -7.47 9.67 2.63
CA LEU A 140 -8.81 9.17 2.90
C LEU A 140 -9.71 10.36 3.23
N PHE A 141 -10.76 10.57 2.45
CA PHE A 141 -11.80 11.57 2.69
C PHE A 141 -13.03 10.90 3.27
N ALA A 142 -13.62 11.49 4.30
CA ALA A 142 -14.78 10.92 4.96
C ALA A 142 -15.84 11.94 5.32
N ALA A 143 -17.07 11.65 4.99
CA ALA A 143 -18.23 12.44 5.38
C ALA A 143 -18.54 12.23 6.87
N ASN A 144 -18.40 13.27 7.69
CA ASN A 144 -18.78 13.30 9.10
C ASN A 144 -20.12 14.03 9.25
N VAL A 145 -21.20 13.28 9.21
CA VAL A 145 -22.57 13.82 9.31
C VAL A 145 -22.81 14.51 10.66
N GLY A 146 -22.24 13.98 11.75
CA GLY A 146 -22.38 14.60 13.06
C GLY A 146 -21.74 15.97 13.21
N GLY A 147 -20.72 16.27 12.37
CA GLY A 147 -19.99 17.53 12.38
C GLY A 147 -20.31 18.46 11.21
N ASN A 148 -21.01 18.00 10.18
CA ASN A 148 -21.14 18.68 8.87
C ASN A 148 -19.76 19.01 8.29
N THR A 149 -18.86 18.02 8.25
CA THR A 149 -17.49 18.21 7.78
C THR A 149 -17.06 17.05 6.87
N ILE A 150 -16.07 17.29 6.05
CA ILE A 150 -15.23 16.25 5.46
C ILE A 150 -13.95 16.18 6.28
N GLU A 151 -13.68 15.02 6.83
CA GLU A 151 -12.44 14.73 7.57
C GLU A 151 -11.42 14.10 6.62
N VAL A 152 -10.17 14.55 6.72
CA VAL A 152 -9.06 14.09 5.87
C VAL A 152 -8.01 13.40 6.72
N TYR A 153 -7.68 12.16 6.35
CA TYR A 153 -6.62 11.36 6.98
C TYR A 153 -5.67 10.81 5.92
N GLY A 154 -4.47 10.40 6.30
CA GLY A 154 -3.62 9.58 5.43
C GLY A 154 -4.10 8.13 5.37
N THR A 155 -3.96 7.48 4.21
CA THR A 155 -4.26 6.04 4.07
C THR A 155 -3.36 5.16 4.92
N ALA A 156 -2.18 5.65 5.31
CA ALA A 156 -1.26 4.95 6.20
C ALA A 156 -1.44 5.29 7.69
N ALA A 157 -2.34 6.22 8.07
CA ALA A 157 -2.62 6.53 9.47
C ALA A 157 -3.02 5.27 10.27
N GLY A 158 -2.74 5.25 11.57
CA GLY A 158 -2.92 4.09 12.44
C GLY A 158 -3.90 4.30 13.59
N ASP A 159 -3.84 3.38 14.56
CA ASP A 159 -4.69 3.28 15.74
C ASP A 159 -4.39 4.30 16.86
N THR A 160 -3.41 5.16 16.66
CA THR A 160 -3.12 6.24 17.60
C THR A 160 -3.99 7.44 17.29
N ALA A 161 -4.88 7.80 18.21
CA ALA A 161 -5.80 8.91 18.07
C ALA A 161 -5.06 10.22 17.73
N ALA A 162 -5.24 10.71 16.51
CA ALA A 162 -4.72 11.97 16.03
C ALA A 162 -5.84 12.80 15.38
N PRO A 163 -5.80 14.15 15.47
CA PRO A 163 -6.78 14.96 14.74
C PRO A 163 -6.64 14.71 13.23
N PRO A 164 -7.69 14.95 12.43
CA PRO A 164 -7.55 14.87 10.97
C PRO A 164 -6.52 15.87 10.46
N LEU A 165 -5.91 15.59 9.30
CA LEU A 165 -5.05 16.53 8.57
C LEU A 165 -5.80 17.82 8.25
N ALA A 166 -7.06 17.68 7.87
CA ALA A 166 -7.97 18.78 7.64
C ALA A 166 -9.41 18.38 8.01
N SER A 167 -10.20 19.37 8.40
CA SER A 167 -11.63 19.24 8.63
C SER A 167 -12.34 20.36 7.86
N THR A 168 -12.94 20.01 6.72
CA THR A 168 -13.57 20.96 5.80
C THR A 168 -15.02 21.15 6.18
N ALA A 169 -15.39 22.35 6.62
CA ALA A 169 -16.78 22.67 7.00
C ALA A 169 -17.71 22.70 5.79
N LEU A 170 -18.87 22.06 5.90
CA LEU A 170 -19.91 21.98 4.89
C LEU A 170 -21.15 22.78 5.28
N PRO A 171 -21.93 23.28 4.29
CA PRO A 171 -23.18 24.03 4.55
C PRO A 171 -24.32 23.15 5.08
N ASP A 172 -24.24 21.82 4.89
CA ASP A 172 -25.24 20.83 5.30
C ASP A 172 -24.56 19.45 5.45
N ASN A 173 -25.33 18.42 5.83
CA ASN A 173 -24.83 17.05 5.91
C ASN A 173 -24.47 16.50 4.53
N CYS A 174 -23.32 15.85 4.44
CA CYS A 174 -22.91 15.02 3.33
C CYS A 174 -23.11 13.55 3.68
N TRP A 175 -23.75 12.78 2.78
CA TRP A 175 -23.95 11.35 3.00
C TRP A 175 -22.85 10.52 2.37
N ASP A 176 -22.52 10.84 1.14
CA ASP A 176 -21.52 10.12 0.37
C ASP A 176 -20.69 11.07 -0.51
N LEU A 177 -19.57 10.61 -1.03
CA LEU A 177 -18.65 11.45 -1.81
C LEU A 177 -17.85 10.63 -2.81
N VAL A 178 -17.46 11.28 -3.89
CA VAL A 178 -16.50 10.75 -4.87
C VAL A 178 -15.45 11.80 -5.20
N TYR A 179 -14.20 11.38 -5.27
CA TYR A 179 -13.08 12.25 -5.63
C TYR A 179 -12.52 11.82 -6.99
N ASN A 180 -12.34 12.79 -7.88
CA ASN A 180 -11.62 12.61 -9.13
C ASN A 180 -10.23 13.22 -9.01
N GLU A 181 -9.21 12.38 -9.02
CA GLU A 181 -7.83 12.75 -8.78
C GLU A 181 -7.24 13.56 -9.94
N THR A 182 -7.59 13.21 -11.20
CA THR A 182 -7.12 13.94 -12.40
C THR A 182 -7.61 15.39 -12.46
N LEU A 183 -8.84 15.64 -11.98
CA LEU A 183 -9.42 16.98 -11.92
C LEU A 183 -9.18 17.68 -10.58
N ASP A 184 -8.63 16.99 -9.60
CA ASP A 184 -8.59 17.41 -8.19
C ASP A 184 -9.95 17.92 -7.71
N THR A 185 -11.02 17.19 -8.03
CA THR A 185 -12.40 17.63 -7.76
C THR A 185 -13.12 16.64 -6.84
N LEU A 186 -13.66 17.17 -5.73
CA LEU A 186 -14.49 16.43 -4.80
C LEU A 186 -15.98 16.73 -5.04
N PHE A 187 -16.76 15.69 -5.33
CA PHE A 187 -18.22 15.75 -5.45
C PHE A 187 -18.86 15.16 -4.21
N LEU A 188 -19.81 15.89 -3.60
CA LEU A 188 -20.42 15.60 -2.31
C LEU A 188 -21.93 15.45 -2.45
N ALA A 189 -22.46 14.30 -2.08
CA ALA A 189 -23.90 14.02 -2.02
C ALA A 189 -24.52 14.64 -0.75
N MET A 190 -25.25 15.74 -0.92
CA MET A 190 -25.78 16.51 0.20
C MET A 190 -27.23 16.13 0.51
N THR A 191 -27.54 15.92 1.79
CA THR A 191 -28.89 15.55 2.24
C THR A 191 -29.94 16.63 2.00
N ASN A 192 -29.52 17.85 1.68
CA ASN A 192 -30.45 18.93 1.28
C ASN A 192 -30.87 18.86 -0.20
N GLY A 193 -30.54 17.77 -0.89
CA GLY A 193 -30.93 17.52 -2.29
C GLY A 193 -30.04 18.15 -3.34
N THR A 194 -28.82 18.52 -2.98
CA THR A 194 -27.84 19.09 -3.90
C THR A 194 -26.58 18.25 -3.96
N VAL A 195 -25.77 18.45 -4.99
CA VAL A 195 -24.35 18.02 -5.01
C VAL A 195 -23.49 19.25 -4.82
N LEU A 196 -22.67 19.26 -3.78
CA LEU A 196 -21.64 20.28 -3.61
C LEU A 196 -20.39 19.81 -4.34
N VAL A 197 -19.75 20.69 -5.10
CA VAL A 197 -18.55 20.38 -5.88
C VAL A 197 -17.44 21.32 -5.47
N VAL A 198 -16.30 20.75 -5.10
CA VAL A 198 -15.11 21.48 -4.68
C VAL A 198 -14.00 21.17 -5.68
N ASP A 199 -13.69 22.14 -6.51
CA ASP A 199 -12.59 22.05 -7.47
C ASP A 199 -11.27 22.42 -6.77
N ASP A 200 -10.13 21.86 -7.25
CA ASP A 200 -8.79 22.02 -6.67
C ASP A 200 -8.76 21.67 -5.16
N TYR A 201 -9.40 20.58 -4.76
CA TYR A 201 -9.64 20.27 -3.34
C TYR A 201 -8.36 19.99 -2.56
N VAL A 202 -7.47 19.16 -3.07
CA VAL A 202 -6.19 18.84 -2.43
C VAL A 202 -5.20 19.98 -2.62
N ALA A 203 -5.03 20.46 -3.86
CA ALA A 203 -4.14 21.56 -4.19
C ALA A 203 -4.55 22.89 -3.53
N GLY A 204 -5.86 23.08 -3.30
CA GLY A 204 -6.42 24.22 -2.59
C GLY A 204 -6.32 24.12 -1.06
N GLY A 205 -5.72 23.06 -0.51
CA GLY A 205 -5.55 22.89 0.93
C GLY A 205 -6.84 22.53 1.67
N PHE A 206 -7.73 21.77 1.03
CA PHE A 206 -8.99 21.26 1.58
C PHE A 206 -10.03 22.35 1.90
N ASP A 207 -10.06 23.42 1.08
CA ASP A 207 -10.95 24.57 1.28
C ASP A 207 -12.20 24.48 0.39
N ALA A 208 -13.38 24.41 0.96
CA ALA A 208 -14.66 24.41 0.25
C ALA A 208 -15.31 25.80 0.11
N THR A 209 -14.63 26.90 0.43
CA THR A 209 -15.24 28.25 0.40
C THR A 209 -15.64 28.70 -1.01
N ALA A 210 -14.98 28.20 -2.05
CA ALA A 210 -15.28 28.47 -3.47
C ALA A 210 -16.17 27.39 -4.11
N ALA A 211 -16.74 26.46 -3.33
CA ALA A 211 -17.53 25.37 -3.84
C ALA A 211 -18.75 25.85 -4.64
N ARG A 212 -19.06 25.11 -5.70
CA ARG A 212 -20.29 25.31 -6.50
C ARG A 212 -21.32 24.24 -6.17
N THR A 213 -22.56 24.49 -6.46
CA THR A 213 -23.66 23.58 -6.16
C THR A 213 -24.37 23.17 -7.44
N ILE A 214 -24.63 21.86 -7.60
CA ILE A 214 -25.52 21.31 -8.63
C ILE A 214 -26.83 20.92 -7.95
N THR A 215 -27.97 21.40 -8.46
CA THR A 215 -29.28 21.03 -8.00
C THR A 215 -29.99 20.25 -9.12
N PRO A 216 -30.12 18.92 -9.01
CA PRO A 216 -30.80 18.11 -10.01
C PRO A 216 -32.29 18.42 -10.07
N GLY A 217 -32.88 18.45 -11.28
CA GLY A 217 -34.30 18.66 -11.49
C GLY A 217 -34.74 20.13 -11.43
N ASP A 218 -36.00 20.35 -11.10
CA ASP A 218 -36.62 21.68 -11.04
C ASP A 218 -36.74 22.25 -9.61
N GLY A 219 -36.18 21.54 -8.61
CA GLY A 219 -36.22 21.95 -7.21
C GLY A 219 -37.63 21.86 -6.57
N SER A 220 -38.60 21.25 -7.24
CA SER A 220 -39.99 21.21 -6.80
C SER A 220 -40.35 20.00 -5.91
N SER A 221 -39.47 19.00 -5.79
CA SER A 221 -39.69 17.80 -4.99
C SER A 221 -38.79 17.77 -3.75
N ILE A 222 -39.22 17.05 -2.72
CA ILE A 222 -38.32 16.65 -1.64
C ILE A 222 -37.15 15.87 -2.28
N SER A 223 -35.96 16.24 -1.95
CA SER A 223 -34.77 15.65 -2.49
C SER A 223 -33.73 15.48 -1.37
N ASN A 224 -33.09 14.33 -1.34
CA ASN A 224 -32.12 13.93 -0.34
C ASN A 224 -31.10 13.04 -1.03
N ILE A 225 -30.00 13.66 -1.53
CA ILE A 225 -28.99 12.94 -2.30
C ILE A 225 -28.14 12.11 -1.35
N HIS A 226 -28.01 10.81 -1.63
CA HIS A 226 -27.20 9.86 -0.86
C HIS A 226 -26.05 9.29 -1.69
N GLY A 227 -26.29 8.31 -2.55
CA GLY A 227 -25.23 7.70 -3.35
C GLY A 227 -24.76 8.60 -4.49
N ILE A 228 -23.47 8.54 -4.81
CA ILE A 228 -22.84 9.35 -5.84
C ILE A 228 -21.71 8.58 -6.54
N ALA A 229 -21.67 8.62 -7.88
CA ALA A 229 -20.56 8.10 -8.67
C ALA A 229 -20.29 9.03 -9.87
N TYR A 230 -19.02 9.17 -10.23
CA TYR A 230 -18.56 10.01 -11.33
C TYR A 230 -17.84 9.17 -12.37
N ARG A 231 -18.23 9.34 -13.64
CA ARG A 231 -17.57 8.74 -14.79
C ARG A 231 -16.68 9.76 -15.47
N ALA A 232 -15.38 9.67 -15.25
CA ALA A 232 -14.39 10.60 -15.78
C ALA A 232 -14.36 10.62 -17.32
N ALA A 233 -14.41 9.47 -17.98
CA ALA A 233 -14.35 9.32 -19.44
C ALA A 233 -15.43 10.10 -20.21
N THR A 234 -16.57 10.40 -19.57
CA THR A 234 -17.70 11.13 -20.19
C THR A 234 -18.12 12.35 -19.39
N ASP A 235 -17.38 12.74 -18.37
CA ASP A 235 -17.71 13.84 -17.45
C ASP A 235 -19.17 13.76 -16.99
N THR A 236 -19.56 12.58 -16.50
CA THR A 236 -20.95 12.29 -16.15
C THR A 236 -21.07 11.87 -14.70
N LEU A 237 -21.95 12.54 -13.96
CA LEU A 237 -22.30 12.22 -12.58
C LEU A 237 -23.60 11.42 -12.55
N VAL A 238 -23.65 10.37 -11.73
CA VAL A 238 -24.87 9.62 -11.39
C VAL A 238 -25.08 9.75 -9.90
N VAL A 239 -26.28 10.16 -9.51
CA VAL A 239 -26.63 10.31 -8.09
C VAL A 239 -27.96 9.64 -7.78
N THR A 240 -28.08 9.14 -6.56
CA THR A 240 -29.35 8.63 -6.03
C THR A 240 -30.00 9.67 -5.11
N ASP A 241 -31.31 9.78 -5.21
CA ASP A 241 -32.16 10.64 -4.37
C ASP A 241 -33.09 9.74 -3.57
N VAL A 242 -32.96 9.77 -2.27
CA VAL A 242 -33.81 8.99 -1.34
C VAL A 242 -35.22 9.56 -1.23
N GLY A 243 -35.39 10.83 -1.59
CA GLY A 243 -36.69 11.51 -1.36
C GLY A 243 -36.98 11.63 0.13
N ASP A 244 -38.19 11.20 0.54
CA ASP A 244 -38.56 11.05 1.96
C ASP A 244 -38.23 9.61 2.41
N ALA A 245 -37.21 9.43 3.26
CA ALA A 245 -36.77 8.13 3.75
C ALA A 245 -37.87 7.27 4.41
N ALA A 246 -39.03 7.87 4.75
CA ALA A 246 -40.20 7.15 5.25
C ALA A 246 -41.11 6.61 4.13
N VAL A 247 -40.89 7.01 2.88
CA VAL A 247 -41.65 6.60 1.69
C VAL A 247 -40.83 5.58 0.89
N ALA A 248 -41.40 4.43 0.61
CA ALA A 248 -40.67 3.32 0.04
C ALA A 248 -40.68 3.25 -1.51
N ASP A 249 -41.14 4.29 -2.19
CA ASP A 249 -41.30 4.32 -3.66
C ASP A 249 -41.15 5.73 -4.28
N ASP A 250 -40.50 6.67 -3.59
CA ASP A 250 -40.27 8.04 -4.10
C ASP A 250 -38.76 8.30 -4.44
N GLY A 251 -37.93 7.31 -4.29
CA GLY A 251 -36.51 7.38 -4.66
C GLY A 251 -36.31 7.58 -6.17
N LYS A 252 -35.15 8.17 -6.55
CA LYS A 252 -34.82 8.49 -7.93
C LYS A 252 -33.33 8.29 -8.21
N ILE A 253 -33.01 8.18 -9.50
CA ILE A 253 -31.64 8.29 -10.00
C ILE A 253 -31.60 9.42 -11.01
N TYR A 254 -30.57 10.28 -10.91
CA TYR A 254 -30.27 11.33 -11.88
C TYR A 254 -28.93 11.06 -12.56
N VAL A 255 -28.89 11.26 -13.89
CA VAL A 255 -27.67 11.25 -14.71
C VAL A 255 -27.45 12.66 -15.23
N ILE A 256 -26.26 13.22 -14.99
CA ILE A 256 -25.93 14.62 -15.24
C ILE A 256 -24.61 14.68 -15.99
N SER A 257 -24.64 15.11 -17.27
CA SER A 257 -23.42 15.32 -18.08
C SER A 257 -22.77 16.66 -17.77
N ASN A 258 -21.51 16.80 -18.16
CA ASN A 258 -20.66 17.97 -17.95
C ASN A 258 -20.60 18.37 -16.44
N ALA A 259 -20.49 17.38 -15.60
CA ALA A 259 -20.53 17.53 -14.14
C ALA A 259 -19.39 18.41 -13.63
N SER A 260 -18.20 18.32 -14.25
CA SER A 260 -17.02 19.14 -13.93
C SER A 260 -17.24 20.64 -14.07
N SER A 261 -18.26 21.06 -14.85
CA SER A 261 -18.57 22.48 -15.07
C SER A 261 -20.02 22.85 -14.68
N ALA A 262 -20.87 21.88 -14.38
CA ALA A 262 -22.27 22.11 -14.02
C ALA A 262 -22.40 22.93 -12.74
N SER A 263 -23.38 23.84 -12.70
CA SER A 263 -23.67 24.69 -11.52
C SER A 263 -25.11 25.17 -11.52
N GLY A 264 -25.68 25.37 -10.33
CA GLY A 264 -27.05 25.79 -10.14
C GLY A 264 -28.07 24.68 -10.45
N MET A 265 -29.25 25.07 -10.90
CA MET A 265 -30.30 24.11 -11.30
C MET A 265 -29.93 23.48 -12.64
N VAL A 266 -29.87 22.15 -12.67
CA VAL A 266 -29.50 21.35 -13.84
C VAL A 266 -30.64 20.41 -14.19
N THR A 267 -31.05 20.39 -15.44
CA THR A 267 -31.93 19.35 -15.95
C THR A 267 -31.12 18.09 -16.20
N PRO A 268 -31.35 16.98 -15.48
CA PRO A 268 -30.64 15.73 -15.73
C PRO A 268 -30.89 15.22 -17.16
N ASP A 269 -29.88 14.64 -17.79
CA ASP A 269 -30.02 13.96 -19.08
C ASP A 269 -30.98 12.78 -18.99
N ARG A 270 -30.96 12.13 -17.80
CA ARG A 270 -31.84 11.03 -17.49
C ARG A 270 -32.33 11.13 -16.04
N THR A 271 -33.62 10.87 -15.85
CA THR A 271 -34.23 10.66 -14.53
C THR A 271 -34.94 9.33 -14.52
N ILE A 272 -34.62 8.46 -13.58
CA ILE A 272 -35.32 7.19 -13.33
C ILE A 272 -36.11 7.37 -12.03
N ALA A 273 -37.44 7.27 -12.13
CA ALA A 273 -38.37 7.50 -11.00
C ALA A 273 -39.71 6.85 -11.28
N GLY A 274 -40.37 6.30 -10.26
CA GLY A 274 -41.67 5.71 -10.34
C GLY A 274 -41.77 4.33 -9.70
N PRO A 275 -42.97 3.77 -9.52
CA PRO A 275 -43.15 2.55 -8.73
C PRO A 275 -42.53 1.27 -9.31
N ALA A 276 -42.32 1.20 -10.64
CA ALA A 276 -41.65 0.04 -11.24
C ALA A 276 -40.11 0.04 -11.03
N THR A 277 -39.56 1.19 -10.64
CA THR A 277 -38.11 1.30 -10.40
C THR A 277 -37.64 0.54 -9.18
N MET A 278 -38.51 0.28 -8.21
CA MET A 278 -38.18 -0.26 -6.88
C MET A 278 -37.24 0.64 -6.06
N LEU A 279 -37.14 1.93 -6.40
CA LEU A 279 -36.31 2.90 -5.66
C LEU A 279 -37.15 3.50 -4.53
N GLY A 280 -36.83 3.15 -3.29
CA GLY A 280 -37.39 3.74 -2.09
C GLY A 280 -36.33 4.49 -1.29
N ASN A 281 -35.30 3.79 -0.88
CA ASN A 281 -34.18 4.38 -0.15
C ASN A 281 -32.86 3.93 -0.79
N PRO A 282 -32.50 4.43 -1.99
CA PRO A 282 -31.26 4.11 -2.67
C PRO A 282 -30.09 4.87 -2.02
N VAL A 283 -29.35 4.21 -1.12
CA VAL A 283 -28.38 4.86 -0.24
C VAL A 283 -26.97 4.96 -0.83
N ASP A 284 -26.62 4.06 -1.75
CA ASP A 284 -25.32 4.05 -2.41
C ASP A 284 -25.39 3.50 -3.82
N LEU A 285 -24.40 3.80 -4.66
CA LEU A 285 -24.30 3.29 -6.02
C LEU A 285 -22.85 3.16 -6.49
N ILE A 286 -22.61 2.15 -7.34
CA ILE A 286 -21.38 2.00 -8.10
C ILE A 286 -21.68 1.84 -9.59
N LEU A 287 -20.70 2.19 -10.43
CA LEU A 287 -20.77 2.06 -11.89
C LEU A 287 -19.79 0.97 -12.37
N ASP A 288 -20.23 0.16 -13.34
CA ASP A 288 -19.41 -0.80 -14.06
C ASP A 288 -19.74 -0.67 -15.56
N GLY A 289 -18.89 0.01 -16.29
CA GLY A 289 -19.15 0.38 -17.68
C GLY A 289 -20.46 1.15 -17.82
N ASP A 290 -21.47 0.57 -18.46
CA ASP A 290 -22.79 1.17 -18.68
C ASP A 290 -23.87 0.62 -17.72
N LYS A 291 -23.44 -0.03 -16.62
CA LYS A 291 -24.31 -0.53 -15.56
C LYS A 291 -24.19 0.32 -14.29
N ALA A 292 -25.28 0.47 -13.58
CA ALA A 292 -25.30 0.96 -12.22
C ALA A 292 -25.84 -0.12 -11.27
N TYR A 293 -25.16 -0.32 -10.16
CA TYR A 293 -25.60 -1.15 -9.05
C TYR A 293 -26.00 -0.23 -7.91
N ILE A 294 -27.18 -0.44 -7.36
CA ILE A 294 -27.77 0.45 -6.35
C ILE A 294 -28.03 -0.34 -5.07
N ALA A 295 -27.51 0.15 -3.95
CA ALA A 295 -27.88 -0.34 -2.62
C ALA A 295 -29.24 0.22 -2.23
N GLU A 296 -30.29 -0.60 -2.29
CA GLU A 296 -31.68 -0.20 -2.01
C GLU A 296 -32.15 -0.71 -0.65
N LYS A 297 -32.10 0.19 0.33
CA LYS A 297 -32.28 -0.16 1.75
C LYS A 297 -33.72 -0.46 2.13
N SER A 298 -34.72 0.23 1.54
CA SER A 298 -36.13 0.03 1.87
C SER A 298 -36.69 -1.30 1.36
N ASN A 299 -36.23 -1.73 0.19
CA ASN A 299 -36.70 -2.96 -0.47
C ASN A 299 -35.76 -4.17 -0.24
N ASP A 300 -34.76 -4.04 0.65
CA ASP A 300 -33.81 -5.10 0.98
C ASP A 300 -33.16 -5.73 -0.29
N ALA A 301 -32.63 -4.88 -1.19
CA ALA A 301 -32.18 -5.32 -2.50
C ALA A 301 -30.95 -4.56 -3.01
N ILE A 302 -30.21 -5.22 -3.89
CA ILE A 302 -29.33 -4.57 -4.86
C ILE A 302 -30.08 -4.53 -6.18
N LEU A 303 -30.21 -3.34 -6.77
CA LEU A 303 -30.86 -3.13 -8.05
C LEU A 303 -29.82 -2.89 -9.12
N VAL A 304 -29.95 -3.52 -10.28
CA VAL A 304 -29.03 -3.34 -11.41
C VAL A 304 -29.76 -2.65 -12.56
N TYR A 305 -29.21 -1.55 -13.04
CA TYR A 305 -29.70 -0.83 -14.20
C TYR A 305 -28.66 -0.89 -15.31
N ASN A 306 -28.97 -1.62 -16.39
CA ASN A 306 -28.16 -1.62 -17.61
C ASN A 306 -28.40 -0.33 -18.41
N ASN A 307 -27.41 0.08 -19.22
CA ASN A 307 -27.48 1.26 -20.09
C ASN A 307 -27.85 2.52 -19.28
N ILE A 308 -27.21 2.73 -18.12
CA ILE A 308 -27.53 3.83 -17.22
C ILE A 308 -27.41 5.19 -17.90
N PHE A 309 -26.48 5.36 -18.82
CA PHE A 309 -26.22 6.61 -19.52
C PHE A 309 -27.08 6.82 -20.77
N SER A 310 -27.66 5.75 -21.37
CA SER A 310 -28.35 5.82 -22.68
C SER A 310 -29.79 5.32 -22.68
N GLY A 311 -30.30 4.87 -21.55
CA GLY A 311 -31.65 4.32 -21.44
C GLY A 311 -32.75 5.36 -21.39
N ALA A 312 -34.03 4.91 -21.37
CA ALA A 312 -35.19 5.78 -21.22
C ALA A 312 -35.27 6.40 -19.81
N SER A 313 -35.81 7.61 -19.72
CA SER A 313 -36.22 8.22 -18.44
C SER A 313 -37.59 7.72 -18.00
N GLY A 314 -37.94 7.93 -16.70
CA GLY A 314 -39.24 7.65 -16.11
C GLY A 314 -39.29 6.34 -15.32
N ASP A 315 -40.42 5.69 -15.34
CA ASP A 315 -40.70 4.49 -14.54
C ASP A 315 -40.10 3.21 -15.18
N VAL A 316 -38.79 3.06 -15.00
CA VAL A 316 -37.98 1.99 -15.62
C VAL A 316 -37.64 0.96 -14.54
N ALA A 317 -38.05 -0.29 -14.76
CA ALA A 317 -37.70 -1.41 -13.87
C ALA A 317 -36.19 -1.73 -13.93
N PRO A 318 -35.58 -2.18 -12.82
CA PRO A 318 -34.20 -2.68 -12.85
C PRO A 318 -34.07 -3.89 -13.75
N SER A 319 -32.90 -4.05 -14.36
CA SER A 319 -32.59 -5.20 -15.21
C SER A 319 -32.42 -6.50 -14.40
N LYS A 320 -31.99 -6.37 -13.16
CA LYS A 320 -31.85 -7.46 -12.18
C LYS A 320 -32.07 -6.95 -10.77
N THR A 321 -32.61 -7.78 -9.91
CA THR A 321 -32.79 -7.53 -8.48
C THR A 321 -32.16 -8.68 -7.71
N VAL A 322 -31.31 -8.36 -6.73
CA VAL A 322 -30.65 -9.32 -5.85
C VAL A 322 -31.04 -9.01 -4.41
N ALA A 323 -31.45 -10.03 -3.67
CA ALA A 323 -31.84 -9.84 -2.27
C ALA A 323 -30.61 -9.54 -1.40
N ALA A 324 -30.68 -8.43 -0.66
CA ALA A 324 -29.63 -8.02 0.30
C ALA A 324 -30.33 -7.26 1.44
N VAL A 325 -30.24 -7.76 2.67
CA VAL A 325 -30.97 -7.17 3.81
C VAL A 325 -30.29 -5.91 4.29
N LYS A 326 -30.92 -4.75 4.07
CA LYS A 326 -30.44 -3.42 4.45
C LYS A 326 -29.02 -3.14 3.89
N PRO A 327 -28.81 -3.21 2.57
CA PRO A 327 -27.54 -2.83 1.99
C PRO A 327 -27.28 -1.35 2.28
N GLU A 328 -26.04 -1.02 2.63
CA GLU A 328 -25.60 0.33 3.00
C GLU A 328 -24.59 0.88 2.01
N SER A 329 -23.57 0.10 1.64
CA SER A 329 -22.53 0.54 0.74
C SER A 329 -22.14 -0.58 -0.20
N LEU A 330 -21.64 -0.19 -1.37
CA LEU A 330 -21.14 -1.06 -2.44
C LEU A 330 -19.72 -0.65 -2.81
N VAL A 331 -18.86 -1.63 -3.04
CA VAL A 331 -17.58 -1.39 -3.67
C VAL A 331 -17.28 -2.50 -4.67
N GLN A 332 -16.77 -2.13 -5.84
CA GLN A 332 -16.30 -3.11 -6.80
C GLN A 332 -14.89 -3.53 -6.44
N ILE A 333 -14.67 -4.84 -6.21
CA ILE A 333 -13.34 -5.35 -5.97
C ILE A 333 -12.56 -5.30 -7.29
N LYS A 334 -11.37 -4.72 -7.20
CA LYS A 334 -10.38 -4.79 -8.25
C LYS A 334 -9.22 -5.64 -7.79
N THR A 335 -8.76 -6.53 -8.65
CA THR A 335 -7.43 -7.09 -8.48
C THR A 335 -6.45 -5.93 -8.57
N PRO A 336 -5.48 -5.79 -7.67
CA PRO A 336 -4.47 -4.78 -7.80
C PRO A 336 -3.85 -4.86 -9.19
N SER A 337 -4.02 -3.81 -9.98
CA SER A 337 -3.25 -3.62 -11.20
C SER A 337 -2.05 -2.77 -10.77
N LEU A 338 -1.15 -3.43 -10.09
CA LEU A 338 0.12 -2.84 -9.79
C LEU A 338 0.94 -2.92 -11.08
N GLY A 339 1.66 -1.87 -11.41
CA GLY A 339 2.76 -1.96 -12.38
C GLY A 339 3.77 -3.00 -11.91
N ASP A 340 4.80 -3.19 -12.67
CA ASP A 340 5.87 -4.15 -12.34
C ASP A 340 6.32 -3.95 -10.88
N ASP A 341 6.50 -5.07 -10.18
CA ASP A 341 6.89 -5.07 -8.78
C ASP A 341 8.20 -4.29 -8.61
N VAL A 342 8.28 -3.42 -7.61
CA VAL A 342 9.52 -2.69 -7.29
C VAL A 342 10.63 -3.63 -6.83
N SER A 343 10.31 -4.86 -6.41
CA SER A 343 11.31 -5.90 -6.16
C SER A 343 11.99 -6.40 -7.44
N ASP A 344 11.36 -6.21 -8.61
CA ASP A 344 11.90 -6.51 -9.93
C ASP A 344 12.58 -5.28 -10.59
N ILE A 345 13.27 -4.46 -9.81
CA ILE A 345 14.00 -3.26 -10.30
C ILE A 345 15.08 -3.61 -11.33
N ASP A 346 15.44 -4.87 -11.48
CA ASP A 346 16.29 -5.35 -12.57
C ASP A 346 15.57 -5.43 -13.92
N ASP A 347 14.26 -5.25 -13.98
CA ASP A 347 13.54 -5.02 -15.24
C ASP A 347 13.97 -3.67 -15.84
N SER A 348 14.65 -3.73 -16.98
CA SER A 348 15.13 -2.55 -17.72
C SER A 348 14.01 -1.61 -18.21
N SER A 349 12.75 -1.95 -17.96
CA SER A 349 11.58 -1.10 -18.25
C SER A 349 11.22 -0.14 -17.10
N VAL A 350 11.68 -0.39 -15.87
CA VAL A 350 11.42 0.49 -14.72
C VAL A 350 12.38 1.68 -14.73
N THR A 351 11.83 2.88 -14.74
CA THR A 351 12.63 4.12 -14.61
C THR A 351 12.81 4.45 -13.13
N ILE A 352 14.05 4.53 -12.67
CA ILE A 352 14.37 4.96 -11.31
C ILE A 352 14.53 6.48 -11.28
N ASN A 353 13.74 7.15 -10.45
CA ASN A 353 13.70 8.60 -10.32
C ASN A 353 14.49 9.14 -9.13
N GLY A 354 14.81 8.32 -8.14
CA GLY A 354 15.50 8.78 -6.96
C GLY A 354 16.13 7.67 -6.14
N VAL A 355 17.00 8.09 -5.25
CA VAL A 355 17.66 7.23 -4.25
C VAL A 355 17.29 7.77 -2.88
N LEU A 356 16.45 7.06 -2.15
CA LEU A 356 16.09 7.42 -0.78
C LEU A 356 17.14 6.86 0.17
N VAL A 357 17.62 7.69 1.08
CA VAL A 357 18.65 7.35 2.05
C VAL A 357 18.16 7.69 3.45
N SER A 358 18.17 6.72 4.36
CA SER A 358 17.94 6.94 5.79
C SER A 358 19.27 7.16 6.53
N SER A 359 19.22 7.91 7.64
CA SER A 359 20.36 8.18 8.53
C SER A 359 19.97 7.93 9.98
N ASN A 360 20.77 7.17 10.73
CA ASN A 360 20.43 6.85 12.12
C ASN A 360 21.02 7.83 13.15
N ALA A 361 21.87 8.75 12.73
CA ALA A 361 22.46 9.77 13.58
C ALA A 361 22.76 11.04 12.79
N PRO A 362 21.74 11.72 12.19
CA PRO A 362 21.97 12.96 11.47
C PRO A 362 22.51 14.04 12.41
N LEU A 363 23.17 15.06 11.87
CA LEU A 363 23.54 16.23 12.67
C LEU A 363 22.29 16.96 13.14
N ALA A 364 22.36 17.60 14.29
CA ALA A 364 21.23 18.32 14.86
C ALA A 364 20.68 19.37 13.89
N GLY A 365 19.46 19.18 13.40
CA GLY A 365 18.77 20.04 12.45
C GLY A 365 18.87 19.59 10.99
N ASP A 366 19.58 18.50 10.70
CA ASP A 366 19.55 17.86 9.39
C ASP A 366 18.40 16.84 9.33
N PRO A 367 17.80 16.61 8.16
CA PRO A 367 16.79 15.57 7.97
C PRO A 367 17.40 14.18 8.19
N ASP A 368 16.60 13.24 8.67
CA ASP A 368 17.00 11.84 8.84
C ASP A 368 16.68 10.97 7.62
N VAL A 369 15.94 11.51 6.65
CA VAL A 369 15.69 10.92 5.33
C VAL A 369 15.95 11.95 4.24
N VAL A 370 16.72 11.59 3.22
CA VAL A 370 16.93 12.40 2.03
C VAL A 370 16.65 11.58 0.77
N ILE A 371 16.12 12.22 -0.27
CA ILE A 371 15.94 11.63 -1.59
C ILE A 371 16.88 12.36 -2.55
N LEU A 372 17.81 11.62 -3.10
CA LEU A 372 18.82 12.08 -4.05
C LEU A 372 18.40 11.78 -5.49
N ASP A 373 18.92 12.53 -6.44
CA ASP A 373 18.91 12.09 -7.83
C ASP A 373 19.81 10.86 -8.02
N THR A 374 19.57 10.08 -9.07
CA THR A 374 20.34 8.86 -9.37
C THR A 374 21.81 9.11 -9.71
N ASP A 375 22.16 10.36 -10.06
CA ASP A 375 23.54 10.79 -10.29
C ASP A 375 24.28 11.18 -9.00
N LEU A 376 23.59 11.15 -7.85
CA LEU A 376 24.08 11.55 -6.53
C LEU A 376 24.64 13.00 -6.52
N THR A 377 23.98 13.92 -7.21
CA THR A 377 24.43 15.31 -7.33
C THR A 377 23.59 16.30 -6.53
N THR A 378 22.31 16.00 -6.35
CA THR A 378 21.36 16.94 -5.69
C THR A 378 20.36 16.20 -4.79
N VAL A 379 19.97 16.86 -3.69
CA VAL A 379 18.80 16.45 -2.90
C VAL A 379 17.56 16.91 -3.65
N GLN A 380 16.69 15.99 -3.98
CA GLN A 380 15.40 16.27 -4.60
C GLN A 380 14.36 16.62 -3.54
N ARG A 381 14.34 15.88 -2.43
CA ARG A 381 13.41 16.05 -1.31
C ARG A 381 14.07 15.64 -0.01
N ASP A 382 13.54 16.10 1.12
CA ASP A 382 13.96 15.67 2.45
C ASP A 382 12.77 15.46 3.38
N PHE A 383 12.99 14.72 4.48
CA PHE A 383 11.95 14.41 5.45
C PHE A 383 12.57 14.14 6.84
N THR A 384 11.80 14.45 7.88
CA THR A 384 12.22 14.17 9.26
C THR A 384 11.20 13.25 9.95
N VAL A 385 11.64 12.05 10.29
CA VAL A 385 10.87 11.07 11.09
C VAL A 385 11.07 11.36 12.59
N GLY A 386 12.29 11.66 12.99
CA GLY A 386 12.64 11.92 14.38
C GLY A 386 12.94 10.65 15.20
N GLU A 387 13.28 9.56 14.54
CA GLU A 387 13.60 8.25 15.13
C GLU A 387 15.05 7.86 14.78
N SER A 388 15.59 6.85 15.49
CA SER A 388 16.88 6.24 15.13
C SER A 388 16.63 5.20 14.03
N LEU A 389 16.74 5.65 12.78
CA LEU A 389 16.40 4.82 11.61
C LEU A 389 17.49 3.80 11.31
N GLU A 390 17.08 2.60 10.92
CA GLU A 390 17.98 1.50 10.57
C GLU A 390 17.85 1.12 9.09
N SER A 391 16.74 0.56 8.65
CA SER A 391 16.53 0.17 7.26
C SER A 391 15.33 0.88 6.65
N VAL A 392 15.26 0.86 5.32
CA VAL A 392 14.16 1.45 4.55
C VAL A 392 13.76 0.54 3.40
N SER A 393 12.46 0.45 3.15
CA SER A 393 11.88 -0.13 1.94
C SER A 393 10.67 0.68 1.51
N VAL A 394 10.16 0.44 0.29
CA VAL A 394 9.07 1.22 -0.29
C VAL A 394 8.10 0.28 -1.01
N ASN A 395 6.80 0.58 -0.92
CA ASN A 395 5.80 -0.16 -1.70
C ASN A 395 5.52 0.51 -3.04
N GLN A 396 4.77 -0.18 -3.89
CA GLN A 396 4.41 0.26 -5.24
C GLN A 396 3.54 1.54 -5.27
N LEU A 397 3.00 2.00 -4.16
CA LEU A 397 2.29 3.27 -4.04
C LEU A 397 3.16 4.42 -3.54
N GLY A 398 4.43 4.14 -3.16
CA GLY A 398 5.34 5.14 -2.62
C GLY A 398 5.19 5.36 -1.11
N ASP A 399 4.50 4.48 -0.38
CA ASP A 399 4.59 4.47 1.07
C ASP A 399 5.95 3.91 1.49
N VAL A 400 6.65 4.63 2.36
CA VAL A 400 7.96 4.26 2.84
C VAL A 400 7.85 3.59 4.20
N TYR A 401 8.47 2.45 4.32
CA TYR A 401 8.57 1.67 5.55
C TYR A 401 9.99 1.76 6.08
N LEU A 402 10.13 2.09 7.35
CA LEU A 402 11.40 2.28 8.03
C LEU A 402 11.45 1.41 9.27
N THR A 403 12.55 0.72 9.49
CA THR A 403 12.82 0.15 10.82
C THR A 403 13.54 1.18 11.68
N ALA A 404 13.26 1.14 12.97
CA ALA A 404 13.90 2.00 13.96
C ALA A 404 14.03 1.28 15.30
N ASP A 405 15.01 1.70 16.10
CA ASP A 405 15.14 1.25 17.48
C ASP A 405 15.42 2.44 18.42
N ASP A 406 15.49 2.18 19.72
CA ASP A 406 15.75 3.20 20.74
C ASP A 406 17.26 3.50 20.94
N GLY A 407 18.12 2.98 20.09
CA GLY A 407 19.58 3.03 20.21
C GLY A 407 20.15 2.22 21.39
N ALA A 408 19.28 1.64 22.21
CA ALA A 408 19.63 0.70 23.27
C ALA A 408 19.29 -0.76 22.92
N ASN A 409 18.73 -0.97 21.71
CA ASN A 409 18.28 -2.27 21.18
C ASN A 409 17.26 -2.96 22.12
N THR A 410 16.27 -2.25 22.60
CA THR A 410 15.27 -2.75 23.54
C THR A 410 13.82 -2.43 23.13
N ASP A 411 13.60 -1.55 22.17
CA ASP A 411 12.27 -1.10 21.72
C ASP A 411 12.27 -0.86 20.20
N GLY A 412 12.20 -1.96 19.46
CA GLY A 412 12.15 -1.94 18.01
C GLY A 412 10.77 -1.57 17.49
N ARG A 413 10.74 -0.89 16.33
CA ARG A 413 9.51 -0.45 15.69
C ARG A 413 9.63 -0.40 14.18
N ILE A 414 8.47 -0.41 13.51
CA ILE A 414 8.33 -0.09 12.10
C ILE A 414 7.60 1.24 12.01
N VAL A 415 8.14 2.18 11.25
CA VAL A 415 7.52 3.48 10.95
C VAL A 415 7.06 3.45 9.50
N VAL A 416 5.80 3.78 9.25
CA VAL A 416 5.24 3.83 7.91
C VAL A 416 4.91 5.27 7.58
N VAL A 417 5.55 5.80 6.54
CA VAL A 417 5.41 7.18 6.08
C VAL A 417 4.67 7.18 4.76
N ASN A 418 3.46 7.69 4.80
CA ASN A 418 2.54 7.72 3.66
C ASN A 418 3.09 8.56 2.51
N ARG A 419 3.21 7.97 1.33
CA ARG A 419 3.59 8.63 0.06
C ARG A 419 4.90 9.43 0.12
N LEU A 420 5.85 9.08 0.99
CA LEU A 420 7.14 9.76 1.04
C LEU A 420 7.94 9.52 -0.26
N GLY A 421 7.78 8.35 -0.88
CA GLY A 421 8.43 8.02 -2.15
C GLY A 421 7.99 8.93 -3.30
N THR A 422 6.78 9.48 -3.29
CA THR A 422 6.19 10.22 -4.42
C THR A 422 5.94 11.69 -4.15
N GLU A 423 5.23 12.06 -3.06
CA GLU A 423 4.55 13.36 -2.96
C GLU A 423 5.08 14.29 -1.87
N ARG A 424 5.72 13.76 -0.82
CA ARG A 424 6.06 14.56 0.36
C ARG A 424 7.46 15.15 0.27
N ASP A 425 7.58 16.43 0.64
CA ASP A 425 8.84 17.17 0.66
C ASP A 425 8.86 18.17 1.82
N GLY A 426 9.96 18.22 2.57
CA GLY A 426 10.13 19.11 3.71
C GLY A 426 9.17 18.93 4.87
N ASP A 427 8.39 17.88 4.86
CA ASP A 427 7.40 17.53 5.86
C ASP A 427 8.03 16.79 7.05
N MET A 428 7.22 16.62 8.10
CA MET A 428 7.54 15.82 9.27
C MET A 428 6.53 14.70 9.45
N PHE A 429 6.97 13.64 10.14
CA PHE A 429 6.10 12.55 10.56
C PHE A 429 4.86 13.06 11.31
N SER A 430 3.69 12.55 10.96
CA SER A 430 2.41 12.91 11.55
C SER A 430 1.47 11.72 11.70
N LEU A 431 1.04 11.42 12.90
CA LEU A 431 0.08 10.32 13.17
C LEU A 431 -1.27 10.48 12.46
N SER A 432 -1.62 11.67 11.99
CA SER A 432 -2.80 11.91 11.16
C SER A 432 -2.66 11.34 9.75
N ARG A 433 -1.44 11.02 9.33
CA ARG A 433 -1.09 10.56 7.98
C ARG A 433 -0.28 9.27 7.99
N ASP A 434 0.54 9.08 8.99
CA ASP A 434 1.56 8.06 9.14
C ASP A 434 1.22 7.14 10.32
N ARG A 435 1.94 6.01 10.47
CA ARG A 435 1.76 5.13 11.63
C ARG A 435 3.07 4.53 12.14
N ILE A 436 2.99 4.00 13.36
CA ILE A 436 4.06 3.22 13.98
C ILE A 436 3.49 1.84 14.35
N VAL A 437 4.23 0.79 14.04
CA VAL A 437 4.02 -0.57 14.54
C VAL A 437 5.02 -0.81 15.65
N SER A 438 4.57 -0.86 16.90
CA SER A 438 5.44 -1.00 18.07
C SER A 438 4.69 -1.53 19.27
N GLY A 439 5.42 -2.10 20.21
CA GLY A 439 4.87 -2.59 21.47
C GLY A 439 5.19 -4.07 21.72
N ALA A 440 4.82 -4.56 22.88
CA ALA A 440 5.26 -5.89 23.34
C ALA A 440 4.78 -7.07 22.46
N ALA A 441 3.64 -6.94 21.77
CA ALA A 441 3.14 -7.99 20.89
C ALA A 441 3.93 -8.09 19.58
N THR A 442 4.55 -7.00 19.11
CA THR A 442 5.39 -7.02 17.91
C THR A 442 6.62 -7.90 18.08
N THR A 443 7.08 -8.08 19.33
CA THR A 443 8.34 -8.75 19.68
C THR A 443 9.59 -8.16 19.04
N LEU A 444 9.50 -6.99 18.40
CA LEU A 444 10.64 -6.28 17.81
C LEU A 444 11.55 -5.72 18.91
N VAL A 445 12.84 -5.99 18.79
CA VAL A 445 13.88 -5.56 19.73
C VAL A 445 14.86 -4.61 19.07
N SER A 446 15.54 -5.04 18.02
CA SER A 446 16.46 -4.24 17.21
C SER A 446 16.32 -4.65 15.74
N PRO A 447 15.23 -4.22 15.09
CA PRO A 447 15.03 -4.50 13.67
C PRO A 447 16.11 -3.79 12.85
N LYS A 448 16.62 -4.48 11.82
CA LYS A 448 17.67 -3.98 10.93
C LYS A 448 17.22 -3.99 9.49
N GLY A 449 17.33 -5.10 8.77
CA GLY A 449 16.92 -5.21 7.38
C GLY A 449 15.40 -5.28 7.22
N PHE A 450 14.94 -4.83 6.06
CA PHE A 450 13.52 -4.71 5.77
C PHE A 450 13.23 -4.92 4.28
N ASP A 451 12.21 -5.73 3.97
CA ASP A 451 11.71 -5.87 2.61
C ASP A 451 10.17 -5.88 2.59
N VAL A 452 9.59 -5.34 1.52
CA VAL A 452 8.14 -5.28 1.30
C VAL A 452 7.77 -6.21 0.16
N ALA A 453 7.19 -7.36 0.49
CA ALA A 453 6.61 -8.26 -0.51
C ALA A 453 5.22 -7.74 -0.92
N ASP A 454 5.18 -6.82 -1.87
CA ASP A 454 3.97 -6.08 -2.25
C ASP A 454 2.85 -6.98 -2.75
N GLU A 455 3.13 -7.98 -3.58
CA GLU A 455 2.12 -8.91 -4.09
C GLU A 455 1.43 -9.71 -2.98
N ALA A 456 2.21 -10.12 -1.97
CA ALA A 456 1.70 -10.83 -0.81
C ALA A 456 1.11 -9.87 0.25
N GLY A 457 1.43 -8.57 0.17
CA GLY A 457 1.07 -7.57 1.18
C GLY A 457 1.75 -7.84 2.52
N LEU A 458 3.02 -8.24 2.51
CA LEU A 458 3.78 -8.64 3.69
C LEU A 458 5.00 -7.73 3.90
N LEU A 459 5.38 -7.58 5.14
CA LEU A 459 6.58 -6.90 5.59
C LEU A 459 7.51 -7.95 6.22
N LEU A 460 8.71 -8.11 5.66
CA LEU A 460 9.73 -9.01 6.19
C LEU A 460 10.78 -8.19 6.92
N VAL A 461 11.09 -8.54 8.16
CA VAL A 461 11.96 -7.75 9.05
C VAL A 461 12.98 -8.66 9.70
N THR A 462 14.27 -8.35 9.58
CA THR A 462 15.30 -8.98 10.40
C THR A 462 15.38 -8.30 11.76
N ASP A 463 15.45 -9.08 12.84
CA ASP A 463 15.69 -8.59 14.20
C ASP A 463 17.04 -9.10 14.69
N ASN A 464 18.00 -8.19 14.86
CA ASN A 464 19.37 -8.54 15.18
C ASN A 464 19.56 -8.94 16.66
N ALA A 465 18.92 -8.23 17.59
CA ALA A 465 19.07 -8.49 19.02
C ALA A 465 18.23 -9.67 19.52
N ASP A 466 17.14 -9.99 18.83
CA ASP A 466 16.36 -11.23 18.97
C ASP A 466 16.46 -12.01 17.65
N PRO A 467 17.57 -12.74 17.40
CA PRO A 467 17.92 -13.23 16.08
C PRO A 467 16.78 -13.98 15.39
N ALA A 468 16.09 -13.28 14.50
CA ALA A 468 14.91 -13.81 13.80
C ALA A 468 14.62 -13.02 12.51
N VAL A 469 13.84 -13.63 11.61
CA VAL A 469 13.03 -12.92 10.62
C VAL A 469 11.60 -12.91 11.12
N LYS A 470 10.97 -11.74 11.17
CA LYS A 470 9.60 -11.53 11.63
C LYS A 470 8.77 -10.99 10.48
N VAL A 471 7.60 -11.57 10.24
CA VAL A 471 6.75 -11.21 9.10
C VAL A 471 5.44 -10.61 9.61
N PHE A 472 5.09 -9.43 9.09
CA PHE A 472 3.88 -8.69 9.44
C PHE A 472 3.01 -8.48 8.20
N GLY A 473 1.72 -8.23 8.39
CA GLY A 473 0.87 -7.71 7.30
C GLY A 473 1.22 -6.26 6.97
N ALA A 474 1.21 -5.88 5.71
CA ALA A 474 1.54 -4.52 5.27
C ALA A 474 0.60 -3.45 5.84
N GLN A 475 -0.61 -3.84 6.27
CA GLN A 475 -1.57 -2.93 6.90
C GLN A 475 -1.60 -3.01 8.43
N SER A 476 -0.75 -3.84 9.06
CA SER A 476 -0.68 -3.92 10.52
C SER A 476 -0.32 -2.55 11.15
N GLY A 477 -0.78 -2.29 12.36
CA GLY A 477 -0.55 -1.05 13.09
C GLY A 477 -0.41 -1.27 14.59
N GLY A 478 0.05 -0.24 15.33
CA GLY A 478 0.16 -0.26 16.77
C GLY A 478 0.91 -1.47 17.33
N ASN A 479 0.31 -2.16 18.29
CA ASN A 479 0.90 -3.33 18.95
C ASN A 479 0.54 -4.66 18.25
N ALA A 480 0.63 -4.68 16.91
CA ALA A 480 0.32 -5.87 16.11
C ALA A 480 1.35 -6.99 16.31
N PRO A 481 0.93 -8.25 16.51
CA PRO A 481 1.87 -9.38 16.52
C PRO A 481 2.34 -9.69 15.09
N PRO A 482 3.54 -10.31 14.91
CA PRO A 482 3.91 -10.87 13.63
C PRO A 482 2.95 -12.02 13.25
N LEU A 483 2.75 -12.21 11.96
CA LEU A 483 2.01 -13.36 11.41
C LEU A 483 2.74 -14.67 11.71
N PHE A 484 4.05 -14.67 11.48
CA PHE A 484 4.96 -15.76 11.84
C PHE A 484 6.38 -15.22 12.05
N SER A 485 7.26 -16.06 12.57
CA SER A 485 8.66 -15.71 12.82
C SER A 485 9.55 -16.93 12.67
N THR A 486 10.73 -16.72 12.06
CA THR A 486 11.79 -17.72 11.94
C THR A 486 12.94 -17.35 12.84
N THR A 487 13.24 -18.19 13.84
CA THR A 487 14.38 -17.98 14.74
C THR A 487 15.68 -18.38 14.05
N LEU A 488 16.70 -17.53 14.15
CA LEU A 488 18.03 -17.76 13.59
C LEU A 488 19.06 -18.06 14.68
N THR A 489 20.10 -18.82 14.33
CA THR A 489 21.20 -19.12 15.26
C THR A 489 22.30 -18.05 15.25
N VAL A 490 22.33 -17.23 14.20
CA VAL A 490 23.24 -16.12 14.01
C VAL A 490 22.42 -14.85 13.83
N ALA A 491 22.90 -13.75 14.35
CA ALA A 491 22.21 -12.46 14.20
C ALA A 491 22.16 -12.06 12.73
N PRO A 492 20.96 -11.79 12.19
CA PRO A 492 20.80 -11.27 10.83
C PRO A 492 21.04 -9.76 10.80
N TRP A 493 21.39 -9.25 9.62
CA TRP A 493 21.40 -7.82 9.40
C TRP A 493 20.36 -7.40 8.39
N ASP A 494 20.41 -7.95 7.19
CA ASP A 494 19.52 -7.59 6.10
C ASP A 494 18.96 -8.83 5.40
N LEU A 495 17.99 -8.63 4.52
CA LEU A 495 17.31 -9.69 3.78
C LEU A 495 16.90 -9.23 2.38
N ALA A 496 16.78 -10.19 1.45
CA ALA A 496 16.18 -9.98 0.15
C ALA A 496 15.20 -11.12 -0.13
N TYR A 497 13.98 -10.80 -0.53
CA TYR A 497 12.94 -11.75 -0.83
C TYR A 497 12.66 -11.80 -2.34
N ASP A 498 12.66 -12.99 -2.91
CA ASP A 498 12.28 -13.28 -4.30
C ASP A 498 10.82 -13.80 -4.30
N PRO A 499 9.84 -12.98 -4.68
CA PRO A 499 8.43 -13.38 -4.66
C PRO A 499 8.11 -14.45 -5.71
N ASP A 500 8.80 -14.47 -6.84
CA ASP A 500 8.58 -15.42 -7.94
C ASP A 500 8.94 -16.86 -7.57
N GLN A 501 9.94 -17.01 -6.72
CA GLN A 501 10.42 -18.31 -6.26
C GLN A 501 10.03 -18.60 -4.80
N ASP A 502 9.35 -17.66 -4.14
CA ASP A 502 9.07 -17.69 -2.69
C ASP A 502 10.34 -17.99 -1.90
N ARG A 503 11.44 -17.26 -2.21
CA ARG A 503 12.75 -17.50 -1.63
C ARG A 503 13.25 -16.31 -0.85
N LEU A 504 13.70 -16.58 0.38
CA LEU A 504 14.30 -15.57 1.24
C LEU A 504 15.83 -15.80 1.37
N TYR A 505 16.59 -14.74 1.16
CA TYR A 505 18.01 -14.65 1.44
C TYR A 505 18.24 -13.73 2.64
N VAL A 506 19.06 -14.17 3.61
CA VAL A 506 19.34 -13.41 4.83
C VAL A 506 20.83 -13.25 5.03
N ALA A 507 21.32 -12.02 5.05
CA ALA A 507 22.71 -11.67 5.36
C ALA A 507 22.97 -11.81 6.87
N LEU A 508 23.97 -12.62 7.23
CA LEU A 508 24.29 -12.93 8.62
C LEU A 508 25.63 -12.31 9.05
N THR A 509 25.69 -11.90 10.31
CA THR A 509 26.85 -11.22 10.90
C THR A 509 28.09 -12.12 11.07
N ASP A 510 27.98 -13.43 10.84
CA ASP A 510 29.12 -14.34 10.80
C ASP A 510 29.78 -14.45 9.40
N GLY A 511 29.31 -13.69 8.43
CA GLY A 511 29.82 -13.65 7.07
C GLY A 511 29.20 -14.67 6.13
N THR A 512 28.02 -15.22 6.46
CA THR A 512 27.27 -16.17 5.64
C THR A 512 25.92 -15.62 5.20
N VAL A 513 25.30 -16.25 4.19
CA VAL A 513 23.92 -15.99 3.78
C VAL A 513 23.09 -17.24 4.03
N ALA A 514 22.02 -17.12 4.80
CA ALA A 514 21.00 -18.16 4.95
C ALA A 514 19.97 -18.06 3.83
N VAL A 515 19.54 -19.19 3.29
CA VAL A 515 18.56 -19.27 2.20
C VAL A 515 17.42 -20.16 2.63
N PHE A 516 16.19 -19.68 2.42
CA PHE A 516 14.96 -20.40 2.72
C PHE A 516 14.11 -20.47 1.45
N ASP A 517 13.78 -21.65 1.00
CA ASP A 517 12.90 -21.90 -0.14
C ASP A 517 11.42 -22.08 0.35
N ASP A 518 10.44 -21.67 -0.46
CA ASP A 518 9.00 -21.71 -0.14
C ASP A 518 8.70 -21.02 1.22
N TYR A 519 9.33 -19.86 1.47
CA TYR A 519 9.37 -19.24 2.80
C TYR A 519 8.01 -18.74 3.30
N VAL A 520 7.28 -18.01 2.46
CA VAL A 520 5.94 -17.49 2.81
C VAL A 520 4.91 -18.61 2.79
N ALA A 521 4.99 -19.51 1.81
CA ALA A 521 4.08 -20.65 1.68
C ALA A 521 4.15 -21.61 2.89
N ASN A 522 5.32 -21.71 3.53
CA ASN A 522 5.53 -22.53 4.71
C ASN A 522 5.33 -21.78 6.04
N GLU A 523 4.93 -20.49 6.00
CA GLU A 523 4.83 -19.62 7.19
C GLU A 523 6.13 -19.58 8.00
N GLY A 524 7.27 -19.43 7.29
CA GLY A 524 8.61 -19.49 7.85
C GLY A 524 9.22 -20.90 7.83
N ALA A 525 10.34 -21.08 8.49
CA ALA A 525 11.07 -22.35 8.56
C ALA A 525 11.78 -22.50 9.90
N ASP A 526 12.06 -23.75 10.31
CA ASP A 526 12.83 -24.02 11.53
C ASP A 526 14.34 -23.85 11.28
N ASP A 527 14.84 -24.27 10.10
CA ASP A 527 16.25 -24.21 9.69
C ASP A 527 16.36 -23.71 8.24
N ALA A 528 17.46 -23.06 7.89
CA ALA A 528 17.76 -22.67 6.53
C ALA A 528 17.96 -23.92 5.64
N ASP A 529 17.40 -23.89 4.42
CA ASP A 529 17.60 -24.94 3.44
C ASP A 529 19.05 -25.02 2.96
N ARG A 530 19.72 -23.87 2.86
CA ARG A 530 21.11 -23.75 2.43
C ARG A 530 21.82 -22.61 3.16
N ILE A 531 23.11 -22.74 3.32
CA ILE A 531 24.00 -21.67 3.79
C ILE A 531 25.05 -21.40 2.71
N ILE A 532 25.16 -20.15 2.28
CA ILE A 532 26.17 -19.70 1.33
C ILE A 532 27.31 -19.04 2.12
N THR A 533 28.54 -19.47 1.88
CA THR A 533 29.75 -18.86 2.45
C THR A 533 30.53 -18.23 1.32
N PRO A 534 30.66 -16.91 1.20
CA PRO A 534 31.49 -16.26 0.21
C PRO A 534 32.94 -16.78 0.26
N ALA A 535 33.49 -17.13 -0.91
CA ALA A 535 34.80 -17.78 -1.02
C ALA A 535 35.64 -17.20 -2.16
N ILE A 536 36.97 -17.33 -2.06
CA ILE A 536 37.91 -17.03 -3.11
C ILE A 536 38.78 -18.27 -3.32
N GLY A 537 38.80 -18.78 -4.56
CA GLY A 537 39.55 -19.99 -4.89
C GLY A 537 39.12 -21.24 -4.12
N GLY A 538 37.82 -21.33 -3.76
CA GLY A 538 37.21 -22.44 -3.01
C GLY A 538 37.45 -22.39 -1.49
N SER A 539 38.12 -21.36 -0.99
CA SER A 539 38.33 -21.14 0.45
C SER A 539 37.42 -19.98 0.92
N ALA A 540 36.74 -20.18 2.03
CA ALA A 540 35.95 -19.11 2.66
C ALA A 540 36.78 -17.83 2.84
N ILE A 541 36.19 -16.69 2.65
CA ILE A 541 36.82 -15.39 2.92
C ILE A 541 37.15 -15.33 4.41
N THR A 542 38.35 -14.91 4.74
CA THR A 542 38.83 -14.93 6.13
C THR A 542 38.31 -13.78 6.93
N ALA A 543 37.91 -14.06 8.15
CA ALA A 543 37.45 -13.05 9.10
C ALA A 543 38.49 -11.93 9.33
N PRO A 544 38.05 -10.67 9.61
CA PRO A 544 36.70 -10.33 9.93
C PRO A 544 35.77 -10.28 8.71
N THR A 545 34.62 -10.93 8.83
CA THR A 545 33.49 -10.86 7.88
C THR A 545 32.23 -10.61 8.65
N ASN A 546 31.38 -9.76 8.15
CA ASN A 546 30.11 -9.36 8.77
C ASN A 546 29.20 -8.83 7.66
N LEU A 547 28.36 -9.70 7.08
CA LEU A 547 27.51 -9.30 5.97
C LEU A 547 26.37 -8.42 6.50
N HIS A 548 26.14 -7.33 5.78
CA HIS A 548 25.08 -6.35 6.07
C HIS A 548 24.10 -6.29 4.91
N GLY A 549 24.24 -5.37 3.94
CA GLY A 549 23.31 -5.23 2.84
C GLY A 549 23.33 -6.41 1.88
N ILE A 550 22.18 -6.78 1.36
CA ILE A 550 21.99 -7.87 0.40
C ILE A 550 20.92 -7.52 -0.64
N VAL A 551 21.23 -7.79 -1.92
CA VAL A 551 20.27 -7.67 -3.03
C VAL A 551 20.31 -8.96 -3.84
N TYR A 552 19.14 -9.51 -4.17
CA TYR A 552 18.99 -10.56 -5.17
C TYR A 552 18.65 -9.94 -6.53
N VAL A 553 19.39 -10.31 -7.57
CA VAL A 553 19.21 -9.85 -8.94
C VAL A 553 18.66 -11.01 -9.76
N ALA A 554 17.34 -11.03 -9.96
CA ALA A 554 16.61 -12.15 -10.57
C ALA A 554 17.09 -12.45 -12.00
N ASP A 555 17.24 -11.45 -12.85
CA ASP A 555 17.67 -11.57 -14.26
C ASP A 555 19.02 -12.25 -14.43
N SER A 556 19.95 -11.99 -13.54
CA SER A 556 21.29 -12.61 -13.55
C SER A 556 21.45 -13.79 -12.60
N ASN A 557 20.42 -14.06 -11.79
CA ASN A 557 20.42 -15.06 -10.71
C ASN A 557 21.68 -14.90 -9.84
N ALA A 558 21.89 -13.67 -9.34
CA ALA A 558 23.05 -13.29 -8.57
C ALA A 558 22.65 -12.62 -7.24
N LEU A 559 23.49 -12.79 -6.22
CA LEU A 559 23.43 -11.97 -5.01
C LEU A 559 24.55 -10.93 -5.07
N ILE A 560 24.22 -9.70 -4.69
CA ILE A 560 25.20 -8.67 -4.34
C ILE A 560 25.12 -8.52 -2.83
N VAL A 561 26.26 -8.57 -2.14
CA VAL A 561 26.30 -8.43 -0.68
C VAL A 561 27.40 -7.47 -0.26
N SER A 562 27.15 -6.68 0.77
CA SER A 562 28.15 -5.87 1.43
C SER A 562 28.68 -6.57 2.68
N ASP A 563 29.97 -6.38 2.95
CA ASP A 563 30.69 -6.91 4.11
C ASP A 563 31.37 -5.75 4.82
N VAL A 564 30.91 -5.43 6.02
CA VAL A 564 31.49 -4.36 6.85
C VAL A 564 32.79 -4.82 7.55
N GLY A 565 33.17 -6.08 7.40
CA GLY A 565 34.34 -6.62 8.06
C GLY A 565 34.29 -6.51 9.57
N SER A 566 35.18 -5.72 10.15
CA SER A 566 35.07 -5.35 11.59
C SER A 566 34.41 -4.01 11.72
N GLY A 567 33.21 -3.96 12.30
CA GLY A 567 32.48 -2.69 12.52
C GLY A 567 33.27 -1.62 13.32
N ALA A 568 34.38 -2.00 13.95
CA ALA A 568 35.31 -1.08 14.61
C ALA A 568 36.42 -0.58 13.68
N ASN A 569 36.58 -1.16 12.49
CA ASN A 569 37.59 -0.79 11.51
C ASN A 569 36.95 -0.05 10.33
N PRO A 570 37.16 1.25 10.14
CA PRO A 570 36.53 2.02 9.07
C PRO A 570 37.24 1.86 7.70
N THR A 571 37.97 0.77 7.48
CA THR A 571 38.84 0.61 6.28
C THR A 571 38.82 -0.81 5.69
N ASP A 572 37.98 -1.71 6.14
CA ASP A 572 37.98 -3.11 5.70
C ASP A 572 36.65 -3.56 5.05
N GLY A 573 35.81 -2.59 4.65
CA GLY A 573 34.58 -2.84 3.91
C GLY A 573 34.82 -3.43 2.52
N LYS A 574 33.88 -4.27 2.07
CA LYS A 574 33.95 -4.99 0.79
C LYS A 574 32.56 -5.15 0.17
N LEU A 575 32.56 -5.44 -1.15
CA LEU A 575 31.36 -5.83 -1.89
C LEU A 575 31.66 -7.14 -2.65
N TYR A 576 30.69 -8.05 -2.65
CA TYR A 576 30.77 -9.32 -3.36
C TYR A 576 29.60 -9.50 -4.32
N VAL A 577 29.88 -10.16 -5.47
CA VAL A 577 28.87 -10.73 -6.34
C VAL A 577 28.98 -12.25 -6.33
N ILE A 578 27.86 -12.94 -6.06
CA ILE A 578 27.76 -14.39 -6.01
C ILE A 578 26.78 -14.83 -7.10
N GLU A 579 27.30 -15.50 -8.15
CA GLU A 579 26.47 -16.00 -9.24
C GLU A 579 25.80 -17.33 -8.89
N ASN A 580 24.67 -17.61 -9.59
CA ASN A 580 23.84 -18.81 -9.44
C ASN A 580 23.30 -18.96 -8.01
N ALA A 581 22.75 -17.89 -7.50
CA ALA A 581 22.25 -17.76 -6.14
C ALA A 581 21.18 -18.84 -5.81
N ASP A 582 20.38 -19.21 -6.81
CA ASP A 582 19.32 -20.24 -6.71
C ASP A 582 19.80 -21.61 -6.21
N ARG A 583 21.08 -21.91 -6.40
CA ARG A 583 21.71 -23.20 -6.04
C ARG A 583 23.03 -23.09 -5.31
N ALA A 584 23.46 -21.89 -5.00
CA ALA A 584 24.69 -21.66 -4.24
C ALA A 584 24.58 -22.28 -2.83
N GLU A 585 25.64 -22.97 -2.40
CA GLU A 585 25.72 -23.65 -1.11
C GLU A 585 27.18 -23.82 -0.66
N GLY A 586 27.43 -23.71 0.64
CA GLY A 586 28.76 -23.86 1.24
C GLY A 586 29.72 -22.79 0.72
N ASN A 587 30.98 -23.15 0.55
CA ASN A 587 32.00 -22.25 0.02
C ASN A 587 31.76 -21.94 -1.47
N THR A 588 31.10 -20.84 -1.76
CA THR A 588 30.73 -20.38 -3.09
C THR A 588 31.67 -19.24 -3.53
N ASN A 589 32.38 -19.44 -4.64
CA ASN A 589 33.27 -18.41 -5.13
C ASN A 589 32.52 -17.17 -5.59
N VAL A 590 32.94 -16.00 -5.12
CA VAL A 590 32.49 -14.73 -5.63
C VAL A 590 33.03 -14.47 -7.03
N SER A 591 32.19 -13.95 -7.93
CA SER A 591 32.61 -13.55 -9.29
C SER A 591 33.25 -12.16 -9.30
N VAL A 592 32.80 -11.28 -8.39
CA VAL A 592 33.37 -9.96 -8.15
C VAL A 592 33.70 -9.84 -6.67
N ASN A 593 34.87 -9.26 -6.37
CA ASN A 593 35.27 -8.85 -5.02
C ASN A 593 35.86 -7.44 -5.13
N ILE A 594 35.15 -6.44 -4.63
CA ILE A 594 35.64 -5.07 -4.50
C ILE A 594 36.22 -4.91 -3.11
N ASP A 595 37.50 -4.68 -3.05
CA ASP A 595 38.34 -4.68 -1.83
C ASP A 595 39.64 -3.95 -2.12
N ASN A 596 40.10 -3.05 -1.27
CA ASN A 596 41.40 -2.40 -1.41
C ASN A 596 42.59 -3.33 -1.05
N GLY A 597 42.34 -4.48 -0.45
CA GLY A 597 43.29 -5.53 -0.16
C GLY A 597 44.24 -5.29 1.02
N ASP A 598 44.26 -4.11 1.67
CA ASP A 598 45.20 -3.79 2.74
C ASP A 598 44.58 -3.69 4.16
N GLY A 599 43.26 -3.47 4.26
CA GLY A 599 42.51 -3.33 5.53
C GLY A 599 42.98 -2.20 6.45
N THR A 600 43.87 -1.31 5.94
CA THR A 600 44.46 -0.20 6.72
C THR A 600 44.06 1.17 6.20
N THR A 601 43.57 1.24 4.95
CA THR A 601 43.00 2.44 4.32
C THR A 601 41.72 2.05 3.57
N VAL A 602 40.84 2.98 3.27
CA VAL A 602 39.69 2.71 2.40
C VAL A 602 40.09 2.55 0.92
N GLY A 603 41.33 2.87 0.55
CA GLY A 603 41.81 2.81 -0.81
C GLY A 603 41.04 3.73 -1.77
N ASN A 604 40.95 3.33 -3.03
CA ASN A 604 40.15 4.00 -4.03
C ASN A 604 38.66 3.65 -3.88
N THR A 605 38.34 2.50 -3.28
CA THR A 605 36.96 2.02 -3.12
C THR A 605 36.14 2.91 -2.22
N GLN A 606 36.77 3.61 -1.27
CA GLN A 606 36.13 4.38 -0.20
C GLN A 606 35.20 3.53 0.72
N LEU A 607 35.31 2.19 0.66
CA LEU A 607 34.54 1.28 1.47
C LEU A 607 35.21 1.07 2.84
N GLY A 608 34.48 1.45 3.89
CA GLY A 608 34.87 1.21 5.26
C GLY A 608 33.82 0.43 6.01
N ASN A 609 32.61 0.93 6.01
CA ASN A 609 31.46 0.30 6.66
C ASN A 609 30.22 0.40 5.74
N PRO A 610 30.16 -0.38 4.64
CA PRO A 610 29.05 -0.41 3.71
C PRO A 610 27.87 -1.17 4.36
N VAL A 611 26.96 -0.42 4.99
CA VAL A 611 25.92 -1.00 5.84
C VAL A 611 24.70 -1.47 5.07
N ASP A 612 24.43 -0.87 3.89
CA ASP A 612 23.31 -1.28 3.04
C ASP A 612 23.58 -0.97 1.58
N ILE A 613 22.84 -1.62 0.67
CA ILE A 613 23.01 -1.53 -0.78
C ILE A 613 21.66 -1.60 -1.51
N ALA A 614 21.58 -0.90 -2.65
CA ALA A 614 20.48 -1.02 -3.59
C ALA A 614 21.00 -1.06 -5.03
N PHE A 615 20.33 -1.80 -5.92
CA PHE A 615 20.76 -2.02 -7.30
C PHE A 615 19.67 -1.67 -8.30
N ASP A 616 20.00 -0.91 -9.37
CA ASP A 616 19.05 -0.42 -10.38
C ASP A 616 19.08 -1.22 -11.70
N GLY A 617 19.63 -2.44 -11.70
CA GLY A 617 19.86 -3.23 -12.91
C GLY A 617 21.21 -2.95 -13.57
N SER A 618 21.88 -1.86 -13.24
CA SER A 618 23.19 -1.48 -13.78
C SER A 618 24.15 -0.96 -12.72
N SER A 619 23.69 -0.12 -11.81
CA SER A 619 24.50 0.59 -10.82
C SER A 619 24.13 0.14 -9.40
N LEU A 620 25.12 -0.04 -8.55
CA LEU A 620 24.97 -0.33 -7.14
C LEU A 620 25.17 0.95 -6.33
N TYR A 621 24.18 1.27 -5.50
CA TYR A 621 24.23 2.36 -4.52
C TYR A 621 24.56 1.77 -3.17
N VAL A 622 25.41 2.44 -2.39
CA VAL A 622 25.94 1.92 -1.13
C VAL A 622 25.83 3.00 -0.05
N ALA A 623 25.15 2.68 1.04
CA ALA A 623 25.19 3.47 2.26
C ALA A 623 26.52 3.22 2.99
N GLU A 624 27.46 4.16 2.90
CA GLU A 624 28.81 4.04 3.51
C GLU A 624 28.90 4.85 4.79
N LYS A 625 28.61 4.21 5.90
CA LYS A 625 28.42 4.85 7.22
C LYS A 625 29.70 5.45 7.80
N SER A 626 30.85 4.82 7.65
CA SER A 626 32.08 5.26 8.30
C SER A 626 32.76 6.42 7.59
N GLN A 627 32.50 6.61 6.31
CA GLN A 627 33.01 7.73 5.52
C GLN A 627 31.96 8.84 5.34
N ASP A 628 30.78 8.70 5.94
CA ASP A 628 29.66 9.66 5.81
C ASP A 628 29.32 9.93 4.33
N GLN A 629 29.10 8.87 3.53
CA GLN A 629 28.83 8.97 2.09
C GLN A 629 27.79 7.97 1.59
N VAL A 630 27.12 8.34 0.52
CA VAL A 630 26.46 7.40 -0.39
C VAL A 630 27.36 7.26 -1.61
N LEU A 631 27.67 6.02 -2.01
CA LEU A 631 28.56 5.72 -3.15
C LEU A 631 27.73 5.06 -4.26
N ARG A 632 28.17 5.26 -5.53
CA ARG A 632 27.61 4.53 -6.68
C ARG A 632 28.73 3.84 -7.45
N PHE A 633 28.52 2.54 -7.77
CA PHE A 633 29.42 1.74 -8.60
C PHE A 633 28.64 1.26 -9.83
N ASP A 634 29.01 1.77 -11.02
CA ASP A 634 28.36 1.38 -12.25
C ASP A 634 28.83 0.02 -12.74
N ASN A 635 27.94 -0.76 -13.37
CA ASN A 635 28.23 -2.09 -13.95
C ASN A 635 28.83 -3.07 -12.94
N ILE A 636 28.36 -3.10 -11.72
CA ILE A 636 28.93 -3.91 -10.62
C ILE A 636 29.02 -5.40 -10.98
N LEU A 637 28.01 -5.97 -11.67
CA LEU A 637 27.99 -7.39 -12.05
C LEU A 637 29.14 -7.79 -12.99
N SER A 638 29.71 -6.84 -13.71
CA SER A 638 30.83 -7.04 -14.64
C SER A 638 32.13 -6.34 -14.20
N SER A 639 32.16 -5.85 -12.96
CA SER A 639 33.35 -5.16 -12.42
C SER A 639 34.56 -6.07 -12.41
N PRO A 640 35.78 -5.55 -12.70
CA PRO A 640 36.99 -6.32 -12.56
C PRO A 640 37.37 -6.67 -11.11
N GLY A 641 36.65 -6.07 -10.14
CA GLY A 641 36.99 -6.19 -8.72
C GLY A 641 38.28 -5.48 -8.30
N GLY A 642 38.68 -5.67 -7.05
CA GLY A 642 39.83 -5.03 -6.46
C GLY A 642 39.59 -3.59 -6.03
N ASP A 643 40.64 -2.76 -6.00
CA ASP A 643 40.59 -1.38 -5.51
C ASP A 643 40.04 -0.40 -6.57
N VAL A 644 38.74 -0.56 -6.91
CA VAL A 644 38.04 0.29 -7.89
C VAL A 644 37.47 1.55 -7.23
N THR A 645 37.41 2.65 -7.99
CA THR A 645 36.86 3.92 -7.52
C THR A 645 35.35 3.95 -7.81
N PRO A 646 34.49 4.40 -6.88
CA PRO A 646 33.10 4.64 -7.17
C PRO A 646 32.92 5.69 -8.29
N ASP A 647 31.91 5.52 -9.12
CA ASP A 647 31.63 6.41 -10.25
C ASP A 647 30.99 7.72 -9.78
N ALA A 648 30.24 7.71 -8.66
CA ALA A 648 29.69 8.89 -8.03
C ALA A 648 29.70 8.74 -6.50
N SER A 649 29.61 9.88 -5.79
CA SER A 649 29.43 9.90 -4.34
C SER A 649 28.71 11.15 -3.89
N TYR A 650 27.92 11.03 -2.81
CA TYR A 650 27.25 12.12 -2.13
C TYR A 650 27.59 12.10 -0.64
N ALA A 651 27.91 13.27 -0.06
CA ALA A 651 28.20 13.36 1.37
C ALA A 651 26.86 13.35 2.18
N GLN A 652 26.66 12.29 2.96
CA GLN A 652 25.51 12.11 3.84
C GLN A 652 25.99 11.65 5.22
N THR A 653 25.59 12.34 6.26
CA THR A 653 26.01 12.00 7.63
C THR A 653 25.34 10.69 8.07
N LYS A 654 26.17 9.70 8.42
CA LYS A 654 25.73 8.41 8.95
C LYS A 654 24.58 7.78 8.15
N PRO A 655 24.73 7.60 6.82
CA PRO A 655 23.74 6.86 6.06
C PRO A 655 23.66 5.44 6.62
N GLU A 656 22.45 4.93 6.78
CA GLU A 656 22.19 3.61 7.34
C GLU A 656 21.58 2.67 6.31
N SER A 657 20.65 3.18 5.49
CA SER A 657 20.03 2.35 4.46
C SER A 657 19.75 3.16 3.21
N VAL A 658 19.63 2.46 2.08
CA VAL A 658 19.38 3.04 0.77
C VAL A 658 18.37 2.18 0.01
N VAL A 659 17.36 2.85 -0.59
CA VAL A 659 16.39 2.19 -1.48
C VAL A 659 16.14 3.05 -2.73
N LEU A 660 15.82 2.39 -3.83
CA LEU A 660 15.54 3.06 -5.10
C LEU A 660 14.05 3.41 -5.19
N LEU A 661 13.76 4.58 -5.73
CA LEU A 661 12.40 5.03 -5.96
C LEU A 661 12.08 4.93 -7.46
N PRO A 662 11.16 4.05 -7.86
CA PRO A 662 10.71 3.95 -9.23
C PRO A 662 9.86 5.15 -9.65
N ASP A 663 9.66 5.31 -10.95
CA ASP A 663 8.68 6.25 -11.49
C ASP A 663 7.27 5.66 -11.29
N TYR A 664 6.58 6.15 -10.30
CA TYR A 664 5.23 5.69 -9.98
C TYR A 664 4.26 6.17 -11.05
N LEU A 665 3.64 5.22 -11.75
CA LEU A 665 2.63 5.53 -12.75
C LEU A 665 1.39 6.13 -12.09
N ALA A 666 0.93 7.25 -12.64
CA ALA A 666 -0.36 7.83 -12.23
C ALA A 666 -1.49 6.82 -12.54
N PRO A 667 -2.34 6.47 -11.58
CA PRO A 667 -3.47 5.60 -11.84
C PRO A 667 -4.41 6.24 -12.87
N SER A 668 -4.91 5.44 -13.83
CA SER A 668 -5.95 5.90 -14.75
C SER A 668 -7.33 5.66 -14.12
N GLU A 669 -8.17 6.68 -14.14
CA GLU A 669 -9.56 6.57 -13.68
C GLU A 669 -10.50 6.29 -14.85
N GLU A 670 -11.20 5.17 -14.84
CA GLU A 670 -12.38 4.90 -15.67
C GLU A 670 -13.59 4.60 -14.76
N ASP A 671 -14.71 5.27 -15.03
CA ASP A 671 -16.01 5.05 -14.37
C ASP A 671 -16.01 5.19 -12.84
N GLY A 672 -15.26 6.16 -12.30
CA GLY A 672 -15.08 6.31 -10.84
C GLY A 672 -14.22 5.22 -10.22
N LEU A 673 -13.61 4.40 -11.03
CA LEU A 673 -12.75 3.30 -10.69
C LEU A 673 -11.34 3.62 -11.21
N VAL A 674 -10.34 3.41 -10.37
CA VAL A 674 -8.96 3.47 -10.81
C VAL A 674 -8.68 2.21 -11.62
N THR A 675 -8.46 2.34 -12.91
CA THR A 675 -7.95 1.25 -13.75
C THR A 675 -6.48 1.54 -14.03
N GLY A 676 -5.59 0.61 -13.68
CA GLY A 676 -4.23 0.64 -14.22
C GLY A 676 -4.30 0.62 -15.75
N GLY A 677 -4.08 1.76 -16.38
CA GLY A 677 -4.11 1.88 -17.82
C GLY A 677 -2.70 1.83 -18.38
N THR A 678 -2.43 0.87 -19.25
CA THR A 678 -1.30 1.00 -20.16
C THR A 678 -1.49 2.25 -20.98
N ALA A 679 -0.55 3.17 -20.92
CA ALA A 679 -0.49 4.28 -21.87
C ALA A 679 -0.41 3.75 -23.31
N PRO A 680 -0.97 4.46 -24.31
CA PRO A 680 -1.03 4.01 -25.69
C PRO A 680 0.35 3.86 -26.35
#